data_77d34beeae8c9ad860aedf73ba3ab367
#
_entry.id   77d34beeae8c9ad860aedf73ba3ab367
#
_cell.length_a   1.000
_cell.length_b   1.000
_cell.length_c   1.000
_cell.angle_alpha   90.00
_cell.angle_beta   90.00
_cell.angle_gamma   90.00
#
_symmetry.space_group_name_H-M   'P 1'
#
loop_
_entity.id
_entity.type
_entity.pdbx_description
1 polymer ?
#
loop_
_entity_poly.entity_id
_entity_poly.type
_entity_poly.pdbx_seq_one_letter_code
_entity_poly.pdbx_strand_id
1 'polypeptide(L)'
;MSPEPVPPPPPCRGCDCGEPLAQRVEKGDEAFRAGEYETAAELFRSALAGLARPDRGLCLRLGDALARAGRLPEALGAFRGAARLGALRPDELGELASGLACVPGPRERRSPVGKPGRAPGEAPSGGPSASVPAAPRDLLDCPRCQRLLHKPVTLPCGLTVCRRCAEPGPGRPPVRRVNVVLSGLLEKCFPAECRTRKLAGQVQSLQRQQQPEAALLKCHQALDLAPGDSSLLLLRAESYLSMKNYEQALQDASAVCQNEPLLPKGHHVKALALSGLGRSKEVLKEFLYCLALNPECNSVKKEVQKVMCEVFFXASENVPQNLTSSVQSRLLNTRLTAQCQNHINSQPPVEGGGSAGSSKNPSEKQDVFRNTNSSVLYFILGLHCEEDKEVLESFLPAALSTGLKRQFPNDLEDAHDVNGPGKIPKKGQLIPHPQRNVSSNVGESAELLIDVADFECALCMRLLFEPVTTPCGHTFCLKCLERCLDHAPHCPLCKEKLSELLASRNFHITTLAEELIFRYLSDELSDRKRIYDEEMTELSNLTRDVPIFVCAVAFPSVSCPLHVCEPCCRLMIRRCVETGTKRFGMCLSAEHAGISEYSCMLEIKDVRTFPDGSSVVDAVGISRFRVLSHRHRDGYNTADIEYLEDGKVEGAEYEELTALHDSVYQQSVSWFASLQDHMKEQILSHFGLMPDREPEPQSNLSGPAWSWWTLAVLPLERKAQLAILSMISLKERLLAIRRILAIITRKMNSRQELVNSRERNN
;
A
#
# COMPACT_ATOMS: atom_id res chain seq x y z
N MET A 1 -53.25 -5.66 73.01
CA MET A 1 -52.81 -6.86 72.30
C MET A 1 -51.42 -6.58 71.73
N SER A 2 -50.42 -7.12 72.40
CA SER A 2 -48.99 -6.98 72.07
C SER A 2 -48.68 -7.94 70.89
N PRO A 3 -47.90 -7.57 69.90
CA PRO A 3 -47.52 -8.49 68.80
C PRO A 3 -46.55 -9.56 69.32
N GLU A 4 -46.79 -10.80 68.93
CA GLU A 4 -45.90 -11.94 69.20
C GLU A 4 -44.53 -11.78 68.55
N PRO A 5 -43.45 -12.28 69.21
CA PRO A 5 -42.10 -12.19 68.69
C PRO A 5 -41.92 -13.19 67.52
N VAL A 6 -41.32 -12.68 66.42
CA VAL A 6 -40.92 -13.46 65.24
C VAL A 6 -39.86 -14.50 65.65
N PRO A 7 -40.01 -15.77 65.29
CA PRO A 7 -38.99 -16.81 65.61
C PRO A 7 -37.64 -16.53 64.95
N PRO A 8 -36.54 -16.91 65.62
CA PRO A 8 -35.19 -16.71 65.04
C PRO A 8 -34.99 -17.59 63.83
N PRO A 9 -34.21 -17.12 62.83
CA PRO A 9 -33.89 -17.93 61.65
C PRO A 9 -33.10 -19.18 62.00
N PRO A 10 -33.21 -20.27 61.21
CA PRO A 10 -32.50 -21.52 61.51
C PRO A 10 -30.98 -21.38 61.44
N PRO A 11 -30.24 -22.15 62.23
CA PRO A 11 -28.80 -22.03 62.30
C PRO A 11 -28.13 -22.46 60.96
N CYS A 12 -27.19 -21.62 60.48
CA CYS A 12 -26.42 -21.91 59.31
C CYS A 12 -25.53 -23.15 59.52
N ARG A 13 -25.63 -24.14 58.62
CA ARG A 13 -24.74 -25.30 58.65
C ARG A 13 -23.37 -24.87 58.12
N GLY A 14 -22.33 -24.83 58.99
CA GLY A 14 -20.92 -24.63 58.63
C GLY A 14 -20.25 -23.37 59.16
N CYS A 15 -20.86 -22.64 60.11
CA CYS A 15 -20.19 -21.52 60.77
C CYS A 15 -19.44 -22.01 61.99
N ASP A 16 -18.15 -21.90 61.95
CA ASP A 16 -17.26 -22.16 63.07
C ASP A 16 -17.35 -20.98 64.07
N CYS A 17 -18.32 -21.04 65.01
CA CYS A 17 -18.67 -19.96 65.95
C CYS A 17 -17.68 -19.76 67.07
N GLY A 18 -16.51 -20.40 67.01
CA GLY A 18 -15.48 -20.32 68.06
C GLY A 18 -14.25 -19.49 67.73
N GLU A 19 -14.14 -19.01 66.46
CA GLU A 19 -12.93 -18.32 65.99
C GLU A 19 -12.91 -16.84 66.44
N PRO A 20 -11.76 -16.32 66.91
CA PRO A 20 -11.64 -14.91 67.35
C PRO A 20 -11.92 -13.96 66.14
N LEU A 21 -12.54 -12.80 66.42
CA LEU A 21 -12.88 -11.76 65.51
C LEU A 21 -11.69 -11.36 64.61
N ALA A 22 -10.52 -11.15 65.20
CA ALA A 22 -9.28 -10.75 64.48
C ALA A 22 -8.89 -11.79 63.41
N GLN A 23 -9.00 -13.09 63.77
CA GLN A 23 -8.64 -14.18 62.82
C GLN A 23 -9.62 -14.28 61.64
N ARG A 24 -10.92 -14.06 61.87
CA ARG A 24 -11.94 -14.00 60.79
C ARG A 24 -11.71 -12.82 59.83
N VAL A 25 -11.30 -11.66 60.37
CA VAL A 25 -10.96 -10.48 59.56
C VAL A 25 -9.71 -10.76 58.74
N GLU A 26 -8.67 -11.34 59.31
CA GLU A 26 -7.43 -11.69 58.64
C GLU A 26 -7.66 -12.69 57.50
N LYS A 27 -8.44 -13.75 57.73
CA LYS A 27 -8.85 -14.72 56.70
C LYS A 27 -9.64 -14.04 55.58
N GLY A 28 -10.50 -13.08 55.96
CA GLY A 28 -11.25 -12.27 54.98
C GLY A 28 -10.33 -11.44 54.09
N ASP A 29 -9.29 -10.82 54.68
CA ASP A 29 -8.28 -10.06 53.96
C ASP A 29 -7.41 -10.96 53.05
N GLU A 30 -7.11 -12.18 53.50
CA GLU A 30 -6.40 -13.19 52.69
C GLU A 30 -7.24 -13.64 51.49
N ALA A 31 -8.50 -14.00 51.70
CA ALA A 31 -9.44 -14.39 50.66
C ALA A 31 -9.63 -13.24 49.64
N PHE A 32 -9.71 -12.01 50.10
CA PHE A 32 -9.81 -10.82 49.27
C PHE A 32 -8.56 -10.65 48.38
N ARG A 33 -7.35 -10.81 48.94
CA ARG A 33 -6.08 -10.76 48.19
C ARG A 33 -5.95 -11.91 47.20
N ALA A 34 -6.52 -13.08 47.50
CA ALA A 34 -6.56 -14.26 46.63
C ALA A 34 -7.59 -14.11 45.47
N GLY A 35 -8.43 -13.08 45.53
CA GLY A 35 -9.48 -12.87 44.51
C GLY A 35 -10.78 -13.63 44.79
N GLU A 36 -10.89 -14.26 45.97
CA GLU A 36 -12.07 -15.03 46.39
C GLU A 36 -13.07 -14.11 47.09
N TYR A 37 -13.67 -13.21 46.30
CA TYR A 37 -14.47 -12.10 46.83
C TYR A 37 -15.78 -12.53 47.52
N GLU A 38 -16.40 -13.62 47.07
CA GLU A 38 -17.58 -14.17 47.77
C GLU A 38 -17.23 -14.68 49.17
N THR A 39 -16.15 -15.48 49.27
CA THR A 39 -15.62 -15.99 50.52
C THR A 39 -15.23 -14.84 51.48
N ALA A 40 -14.54 -13.82 50.94
CA ALA A 40 -14.16 -12.64 51.69
C ALA A 40 -15.39 -11.89 52.23
N ALA A 41 -16.41 -11.73 51.42
CA ALA A 41 -17.66 -11.05 51.79
C ALA A 41 -18.40 -11.81 52.93
N GLU A 42 -18.43 -13.14 52.86
CA GLU A 42 -19.05 -13.97 53.90
C GLU A 42 -18.31 -13.86 55.24
N LEU A 43 -16.98 -13.89 55.19
CA LEU A 43 -16.13 -13.74 56.40
C LEU A 43 -16.29 -12.34 57.02
N PHE A 44 -16.29 -11.29 56.26
CA PHE A 44 -16.52 -9.91 56.76
C PHE A 44 -17.94 -9.74 57.28
N ARG A 45 -18.95 -10.36 56.65
CA ARG A 45 -20.33 -10.35 57.10
C ARG A 45 -20.45 -11.06 58.49
N SER A 46 -19.81 -12.23 58.62
CA SER A 46 -19.74 -13.00 59.85
C SER A 46 -19.02 -12.22 60.96
N ALA A 47 -17.92 -11.54 60.63
CA ALA A 47 -17.18 -10.68 61.55
C ALA A 47 -18.06 -9.52 62.06
N LEU A 48 -18.79 -8.86 61.16
CA LEU A 48 -19.71 -7.75 61.50
C LEU A 48 -20.88 -8.22 62.39
N ALA A 49 -21.42 -9.42 62.14
CA ALA A 49 -22.50 -10.00 62.94
C ALA A 49 -22.09 -10.32 64.37
N GLY A 50 -20.81 -10.58 64.61
CA GLY A 50 -20.25 -10.84 65.93
C GLY A 50 -19.95 -9.58 66.77
N LEU A 51 -20.16 -8.38 66.24
CA LEU A 51 -19.85 -7.14 66.94
C LEU A 51 -21.12 -6.52 67.53
N ALA A 52 -21.03 -6.09 68.81
CA ALA A 52 -22.12 -5.38 69.52
C ALA A 52 -22.41 -4.01 68.84
N ARG A 53 -21.44 -3.39 68.19
CA ARG A 53 -21.58 -2.18 67.40
C ARG A 53 -20.88 -2.37 66.04
N PRO A 54 -21.53 -2.00 64.94
CA PRO A 54 -20.90 -2.15 63.62
C PRO A 54 -19.62 -1.34 63.51
N ASP A 55 -18.56 -1.97 62.98
CA ASP A 55 -17.28 -1.31 62.71
C ASP A 55 -17.27 -0.71 61.32
N ARG A 56 -16.84 0.56 61.21
CA ARG A 56 -16.80 1.32 59.97
C ARG A 56 -15.84 0.69 58.94
N GLY A 57 -14.66 0.26 59.39
CA GLY A 57 -13.63 -0.35 58.54
C GLY A 57 -14.11 -1.67 57.95
N LEU A 58 -14.76 -2.51 58.77
CA LEU A 58 -15.34 -3.77 58.30
C LEU A 58 -16.50 -3.56 57.32
N CYS A 59 -17.32 -2.52 57.52
CA CYS A 59 -18.38 -2.17 56.55
C CYS A 59 -17.78 -1.79 55.18
N LEU A 60 -16.65 -1.07 55.17
CA LEU A 60 -15.94 -0.73 53.93
C LEU A 60 -15.38 -1.98 53.22
N ARG A 61 -14.68 -2.86 53.96
CA ARG A 61 -14.12 -4.13 53.45
C ARG A 61 -15.22 -5.04 52.91
N LEU A 62 -16.34 -5.14 53.60
CA LEU A 62 -17.51 -5.90 53.12
C LEU A 62 -18.07 -5.30 51.82
N GLY A 63 -18.15 -3.97 51.79
CA GLY A 63 -18.59 -3.26 50.60
C GLY A 63 -17.70 -3.51 49.39
N ASP A 64 -16.38 -3.44 49.56
CA ASP A 64 -15.39 -3.72 48.53
C ASP A 64 -15.46 -5.18 48.05
N ALA A 65 -15.56 -6.14 48.94
CA ALA A 65 -15.68 -7.55 48.60
C ALA A 65 -16.97 -7.83 47.81
N LEU A 66 -18.11 -7.31 48.24
CA LEU A 66 -19.40 -7.44 47.57
C LEU A 66 -19.41 -6.76 46.20
N ALA A 67 -18.76 -5.61 46.07
CA ALA A 67 -18.62 -4.90 44.80
C ALA A 67 -17.86 -5.75 43.79
N ARG A 68 -16.71 -6.30 44.19
CA ARG A 68 -15.87 -7.14 43.32
C ARG A 68 -16.53 -8.50 43.00
N ALA A 69 -17.39 -9.00 43.91
CA ALA A 69 -18.22 -10.18 43.70
C ALA A 69 -19.42 -9.91 42.74
N GLY A 70 -19.65 -8.66 42.36
CA GLY A 70 -20.75 -8.28 41.48
C GLY A 70 -22.09 -8.07 42.19
N ARG A 71 -22.12 -8.10 43.53
CA ARG A 71 -23.34 -7.96 44.34
C ARG A 71 -23.57 -6.48 44.71
N LEU A 72 -23.77 -5.66 43.66
CA LEU A 72 -23.85 -4.18 43.75
C LEU A 72 -24.88 -3.65 44.77
N PRO A 73 -26.13 -4.19 44.82
CA PRO A 73 -27.13 -3.67 45.81
C PRO A 73 -26.67 -3.85 47.25
N GLU A 74 -26.06 -4.98 47.56
CA GLU A 74 -25.58 -5.29 48.91
C GLU A 74 -24.30 -4.48 49.26
N ALA A 75 -23.40 -4.31 48.24
CA ALA A 75 -22.23 -3.45 48.39
C ALA A 75 -22.62 -2.02 48.79
N LEU A 76 -23.60 -1.46 48.05
CA LEU A 76 -24.11 -0.11 48.35
C LEU A 76 -24.75 -0.06 49.75
N GLY A 77 -25.38 -1.15 50.21
CA GLY A 77 -25.91 -1.28 51.57
C GLY A 77 -24.82 -1.20 52.62
N ALA A 78 -23.71 -1.92 52.39
CA ALA A 78 -22.54 -1.93 53.27
C ALA A 78 -21.86 -0.54 53.34
N PHE A 79 -21.67 0.12 52.19
CA PHE A 79 -21.09 1.47 52.14
C PHE A 79 -22.01 2.51 52.80
N ARG A 80 -23.30 2.34 52.67
CA ARG A 80 -24.27 3.19 53.35
C ARG A 80 -24.19 3.00 54.87
N GLY A 81 -23.96 1.77 55.33
CA GLY A 81 -23.66 1.44 56.70
C GLY A 81 -22.40 2.15 57.22
N ALA A 82 -21.32 2.09 56.47
CA ALA A 82 -20.07 2.77 56.79
C ALA A 82 -20.25 4.30 56.87
N ALA A 83 -21.01 4.88 55.92
CA ALA A 83 -21.28 6.33 55.85
C ALA A 83 -22.07 6.83 57.07
N ARG A 84 -22.96 6.01 57.64
CA ARG A 84 -23.71 6.33 58.88
C ARG A 84 -22.81 6.35 60.11
N LEU A 85 -21.71 5.62 60.10
CA LEU A 85 -20.74 5.54 61.21
C LEU A 85 -19.66 6.61 61.15
N GLY A 86 -19.53 7.29 60.01
CA GLY A 86 -18.59 8.39 59.81
C GLY A 86 -18.48 8.74 58.35
N ALA A 87 -18.26 10.01 58.05
CA ALA A 87 -18.18 10.54 56.66
C ALA A 87 -17.09 9.79 55.85
N LEU A 88 -17.42 9.38 54.62
CA LEU A 88 -16.49 8.74 53.69
C LEU A 88 -15.46 9.78 53.18
N ARG A 89 -14.19 9.43 53.25
CA ARG A 89 -13.10 10.30 52.79
C ARG A 89 -12.99 10.25 51.27
N PRO A 90 -12.45 11.30 50.62
CA PRO A 90 -12.28 11.31 49.17
C PRO A 90 -11.48 10.12 48.63
N ASP A 91 -10.47 9.66 49.35
CA ASP A 91 -9.65 8.51 48.94
C ASP A 91 -10.47 7.23 48.94
N GLU A 92 -11.27 7.02 50.00
CA GLU A 92 -12.18 5.86 50.11
C GLU A 92 -13.23 5.84 49.00
N LEU A 93 -13.74 6.99 48.62
CA LEU A 93 -14.66 7.12 47.48
C LEU A 93 -13.97 6.83 46.17
N GLY A 94 -12.71 7.22 46.01
CA GLY A 94 -11.87 6.92 44.86
C GLY A 94 -11.60 5.41 44.72
N GLU A 95 -11.25 4.74 45.80
CA GLU A 95 -11.04 3.29 45.86
C GLU A 95 -12.31 2.53 45.57
N LEU A 96 -13.43 2.98 46.13
CA LEU A 96 -14.75 2.42 45.87
C LEU A 96 -15.13 2.50 44.40
N ALA A 97 -14.96 3.68 43.79
CA ALA A 97 -15.25 3.86 42.36
C ALA A 97 -14.37 2.95 41.48
N SER A 98 -13.10 2.78 41.87
CA SER A 98 -12.16 1.85 41.20
C SER A 98 -12.56 0.39 41.37
N GLY A 99 -12.95 0.00 42.56
CA GLY A 99 -13.42 -1.36 42.89
C GLY A 99 -14.67 -1.72 42.08
N LEU A 100 -15.63 -0.80 42.04
CA LEU A 100 -16.87 -0.99 41.26
C LEU A 100 -16.61 -1.06 39.75
N ALA A 101 -15.57 -0.38 39.27
CA ALA A 101 -15.16 -0.43 37.86
C ALA A 101 -14.53 -1.78 37.47
N CYS A 102 -14.03 -2.55 38.43
CA CYS A 102 -13.40 -3.86 38.18
C CYS A 102 -14.42 -5.01 38.12
N VAL A 103 -15.71 -4.75 38.33
CA VAL A 103 -16.74 -5.78 38.24
C VAL A 103 -16.85 -6.30 36.82
N PRO A 104 -16.64 -7.60 36.53
CA PRO A 104 -16.84 -8.14 35.20
C PRO A 104 -18.32 -7.98 34.81
N GLY A 105 -18.55 -7.34 33.66
CA GLY A 105 -19.90 -7.31 33.08
C GLY A 105 -20.37 -8.73 32.77
N PRO A 106 -21.68 -8.93 32.56
CA PRO A 106 -22.21 -10.27 32.31
C PRO A 106 -21.58 -10.86 31.05
N ARG A 107 -20.50 -11.63 31.23
CA ARG A 107 -19.90 -12.44 30.17
C ARG A 107 -20.89 -13.57 29.87
N GLU A 108 -21.28 -13.67 28.62
CA GLU A 108 -21.90 -14.90 28.12
C GLU A 108 -21.00 -16.06 28.54
N ARG A 109 -21.58 -17.05 29.21
CA ARG A 109 -20.87 -18.26 29.61
C ARG A 109 -20.44 -19.01 28.36
N ARG A 110 -19.20 -18.79 27.92
CA ARG A 110 -18.57 -19.70 26.96
C ARG A 110 -18.25 -20.99 27.69
N SER A 111 -18.83 -22.07 27.25
CA SER A 111 -18.51 -23.44 27.72
C SER A 111 -17.00 -23.70 27.58
N PRO A 112 -16.38 -24.36 28.54
CA PRO A 112 -14.94 -24.60 28.47
C PRO A 112 -14.60 -25.53 27.30
N VAL A 113 -13.84 -25.00 26.35
CA VAL A 113 -13.27 -25.77 25.24
C VAL A 113 -12.19 -26.69 25.82
N GLY A 114 -12.36 -27.97 25.63
CA GLY A 114 -11.43 -29.00 26.08
C GLY A 114 -10.04 -28.83 25.45
N LYS A 115 -9.02 -29.26 26.17
CA LYS A 115 -7.61 -29.26 25.76
C LYS A 115 -7.38 -30.11 24.49
N PRO A 116 -6.50 -29.68 23.56
CA PRO A 116 -6.19 -30.49 22.38
C PRO A 116 -5.27 -31.67 22.69
N GLY A 117 -5.71 -32.83 22.32
CA GLY A 117 -4.91 -34.06 22.38
C GLY A 117 -4.85 -34.76 21.02
N ARG A 118 -3.66 -34.83 20.49
CA ARG A 118 -3.06 -35.84 19.61
C ARG A 118 -3.72 -36.20 18.26
N ALA A 119 -2.95 -36.03 17.18
CA ALA A 119 -3.16 -36.52 15.81
C ALA A 119 -2.80 -38.00 15.66
N PRO A 120 -2.86 -38.64 14.47
CA PRO A 120 -3.75 -38.49 13.30
C PRO A 120 -4.40 -39.81 12.86
N GLY A 121 -5.38 -39.76 12.03
CA GLY A 121 -5.95 -40.93 11.39
C GLY A 121 -7.04 -40.59 10.35
N GLU A 122 -6.71 -40.89 9.12
CA GLU A 122 -7.55 -41.18 7.93
C GLU A 122 -8.78 -40.32 7.62
N ALA A 123 -8.76 -39.75 6.43
CA ALA A 123 -9.82 -38.98 5.80
C ALA A 123 -10.94 -39.84 5.22
N PRO A 124 -12.19 -39.43 5.32
CA PRO A 124 -13.22 -39.88 4.38
C PRO A 124 -13.46 -38.82 3.29
N SER A 125 -13.46 -39.30 2.05
CA SER A 125 -13.78 -38.55 0.87
C SER A 125 -15.23 -38.05 0.89
N GLY A 126 -15.41 -36.76 1.13
CA GLY A 126 -16.68 -36.08 0.93
C GLY A 126 -16.48 -34.93 -0.04
N GLY A 127 -17.29 -34.86 -1.10
CA GLY A 127 -17.24 -33.84 -2.14
C GLY A 127 -17.43 -32.42 -1.60
N PRO A 128 -17.04 -31.40 -2.40
CA PRO A 128 -17.12 -30.03 -1.94
C PRO A 128 -18.56 -29.60 -1.69
N SER A 129 -18.90 -29.40 -0.44
CA SER A 129 -20.09 -28.69 -0.07
C SER A 129 -19.91 -27.24 -0.53
N ALA A 130 -20.72 -26.82 -1.49
CA ALA A 130 -20.76 -25.43 -1.94
C ALA A 130 -21.07 -24.55 -0.74
N SER A 131 -20.10 -23.78 -0.29
CA SER A 131 -20.31 -22.77 0.74
C SER A 131 -21.34 -21.76 0.22
N VAL A 132 -22.41 -21.58 0.96
CA VAL A 132 -23.40 -20.52 0.69
C VAL A 132 -22.64 -19.20 0.61
N PRO A 133 -22.77 -18.44 -0.49
CA PRO A 133 -22.07 -17.16 -0.58
C PRO A 133 -22.52 -16.23 0.55
N ALA A 134 -21.57 -15.69 1.27
CA ALA A 134 -21.82 -14.72 2.34
C ALA A 134 -22.66 -13.55 1.79
N ALA A 135 -23.60 -13.06 2.59
CA ALA A 135 -24.46 -11.96 2.19
C ALA A 135 -23.64 -10.75 1.72
N PRO A 136 -24.05 -10.06 0.67
CA PRO A 136 -23.26 -8.97 0.06
C PRO A 136 -22.86 -7.86 1.05
N ARG A 137 -23.60 -7.68 2.11
CA ARG A 137 -23.36 -6.68 3.14
C ARG A 137 -22.04 -6.87 3.88
N ASP A 138 -21.66 -8.12 4.17
CA ASP A 138 -20.48 -8.43 4.99
C ASP A 138 -19.16 -7.95 4.35
N LEU A 139 -19.08 -7.94 3.02
CA LEU A 139 -17.93 -7.44 2.28
C LEU A 139 -17.76 -5.92 2.41
N LEU A 140 -18.87 -5.19 2.44
CA LEU A 140 -18.88 -3.73 2.47
C LEU A 140 -18.83 -3.17 3.90
N ASP A 141 -18.69 -4.04 4.90
CA ASP A 141 -18.47 -3.62 6.27
C ASP A 141 -16.97 -3.32 6.53
N CYS A 142 -16.74 -2.27 7.29
CA CYS A 142 -15.39 -1.84 7.64
C CYS A 142 -14.73 -2.89 8.55
N PRO A 143 -13.55 -3.43 8.21
CA PRO A 143 -12.89 -4.45 9.04
C PRO A 143 -12.49 -3.96 10.43
N ARG A 144 -12.44 -2.64 10.66
CA ARG A 144 -12.07 -2.07 11.97
C ARG A 144 -13.27 -1.81 12.89
N CYS A 145 -14.38 -1.27 12.36
CA CYS A 145 -15.54 -0.93 13.19
C CYS A 145 -16.76 -1.84 12.94
N GLN A 146 -16.66 -2.81 12.03
CA GLN A 146 -17.68 -3.82 11.72
C GLN A 146 -19.06 -3.22 11.39
N ARG A 147 -19.05 -2.06 10.74
CA ARG A 147 -20.24 -1.36 10.22
C ARG A 147 -20.04 -1.09 8.75
N LEU A 148 -21.11 -0.92 8.00
CA LEU A 148 -21.06 -0.52 6.60
C LEU A 148 -20.03 0.61 6.42
N LEU A 149 -19.16 0.51 5.41
CA LEU A 149 -18.12 1.49 5.12
C LEU A 149 -18.73 2.90 4.96
N HIS A 150 -18.09 3.88 5.59
CA HIS A 150 -18.47 5.30 5.49
C HIS A 150 -17.27 6.13 5.09
N LYS A 151 -17.37 6.83 3.95
CA LYS A 151 -16.27 7.56 3.33
C LYS A 151 -15.05 6.62 3.24
N PRO A 152 -15.12 5.57 2.40
CA PRO A 152 -14.09 4.53 2.35
C PRO A 152 -12.74 5.11 1.94
N VAL A 153 -11.67 4.75 2.65
CA VAL A 153 -10.29 5.17 2.40
C VAL A 153 -9.45 3.92 2.22
N THR A 154 -8.75 3.83 1.08
CA THR A 154 -7.83 2.71 0.81
C THR A 154 -6.44 3.07 1.35
N LEU A 155 -5.94 2.24 2.26
CA LEU A 155 -4.62 2.37 2.90
C LEU A 155 -3.49 1.97 1.93
N PRO A 156 -2.22 2.31 2.21
CA PRO A 156 -1.10 1.92 1.35
C PRO A 156 -0.98 0.41 1.11
N CYS A 157 -1.46 -0.42 2.02
CA CYS A 157 -1.47 -1.89 1.91
C CYS A 157 -2.64 -2.46 1.09
N GLY A 158 -3.48 -1.60 0.48
CA GLY A 158 -4.64 -2.03 -0.31
C GLY A 158 -5.94 -2.22 0.47
N LEU A 159 -5.87 -2.29 1.80
CA LEU A 159 -7.04 -2.48 2.66
C LEU A 159 -7.92 -1.21 2.69
N THR A 160 -9.24 -1.37 2.59
CA THR A 160 -10.19 -0.26 2.66
C THR A 160 -10.90 -0.22 4.01
N VAL A 161 -10.91 0.96 4.65
CA VAL A 161 -11.56 1.21 5.95
C VAL A 161 -12.34 2.53 5.92
N CYS A 162 -13.22 2.76 6.90
CA CYS A 162 -13.86 4.07 7.08
C CYS A 162 -12.81 5.17 7.30
N ARG A 163 -13.07 6.39 6.84
CA ARG A 163 -12.19 7.54 7.04
C ARG A 163 -11.82 7.74 8.52
N ARG A 164 -12.79 7.65 9.43
CA ARG A 164 -12.57 7.73 10.88
C ARG A 164 -11.64 6.63 11.40
N CYS A 165 -11.80 5.43 10.88
CA CYS A 165 -10.96 4.28 11.25
C CYS A 165 -9.54 4.37 10.67
N ALA A 166 -9.37 5.17 9.61
CA ALA A 166 -8.09 5.42 8.96
C ALA A 166 -7.26 6.51 9.66
N GLU A 167 -7.90 7.37 10.48
CA GLU A 167 -7.24 8.51 11.12
C GLU A 167 -6.10 8.05 12.03
N PRO A 168 -4.88 8.51 11.77
CA PRO A 168 -3.73 8.18 12.62
C PRO A 168 -3.74 8.98 13.91
N GLY A 169 -3.11 8.47 14.94
CA GLY A 169 -2.82 9.23 16.15
C GLY A 169 -1.87 10.42 15.87
N PRO A 170 -1.65 11.30 16.86
CA PRO A 170 -0.83 12.50 16.66
C PRO A 170 0.58 12.17 16.14
N GLY A 171 1.02 12.90 15.11
CA GLY A 171 2.35 12.77 14.51
C GLY A 171 2.46 11.94 13.24
N ARG A 172 1.35 11.51 12.62
CA ARG A 172 1.37 10.72 11.37
C ARG A 172 0.92 11.54 10.14
N PRO A 173 1.31 11.10 8.92
CA PRO A 173 1.05 11.84 7.68
C PRO A 173 -0.45 12.02 7.35
N PRO A 174 -0.78 12.97 6.48
CA PRO A 174 -2.16 13.38 6.23
C PRO A 174 -3.05 12.27 5.69
N VAL A 175 -4.31 12.33 6.06
CA VAL A 175 -5.34 11.34 5.70
C VAL A 175 -5.53 11.28 4.18
N ARG A 176 -5.46 10.09 3.62
CA ARG A 176 -5.78 9.83 2.21
C ARG A 176 -7.23 10.25 1.90
N ARG A 177 -7.49 10.63 0.65
CA ARG A 177 -8.84 10.99 0.20
C ARG A 177 -9.73 9.75 0.08
N VAL A 178 -11.03 10.00 0.04
CA VAL A 178 -12.06 8.96 -0.09
C VAL A 178 -11.90 8.24 -1.44
N ASN A 179 -11.98 6.92 -1.43
CA ASN A 179 -11.98 6.09 -2.64
C ASN A 179 -13.26 6.38 -3.42
N VAL A 180 -13.11 6.95 -4.60
CA VAL A 180 -14.21 7.46 -5.43
C VAL A 180 -15.12 6.31 -5.92
N VAL A 181 -14.53 5.23 -6.43
CA VAL A 181 -15.24 4.06 -6.96
C VAL A 181 -16.11 3.42 -5.87
N LEU A 182 -15.48 3.10 -4.72
CA LEU A 182 -16.19 2.44 -3.61
C LEU A 182 -17.23 3.37 -2.96
N SER A 183 -16.99 4.70 -2.94
CA SER A 183 -17.97 5.66 -2.43
C SER A 183 -19.22 5.72 -3.32
N GLY A 184 -19.01 5.75 -4.64
CA GLY A 184 -20.10 5.72 -5.63
C GLY A 184 -20.93 4.44 -5.51
N LEU A 185 -20.27 3.30 -5.39
CA LEU A 185 -20.92 2.00 -5.22
C LEU A 185 -21.79 1.96 -3.94
N LEU A 186 -21.25 2.44 -2.82
CA LEU A 186 -21.99 2.50 -1.55
C LEU A 186 -23.23 3.41 -1.66
N GLU A 187 -23.10 4.54 -2.34
CA GLU A 187 -24.25 5.46 -2.58
C GLU A 187 -25.31 4.82 -3.48
N LYS A 188 -24.90 4.00 -4.45
CA LYS A 188 -25.79 3.24 -5.35
C LYS A 188 -26.52 2.11 -4.61
N CYS A 189 -25.78 1.28 -3.86
CA CYS A 189 -26.30 0.08 -3.21
C CYS A 189 -27.06 0.37 -1.88
N PHE A 190 -26.63 1.39 -1.12
CA PHE A 190 -27.15 1.71 0.21
C PHE A 190 -27.48 3.20 0.35
N PRO A 191 -28.38 3.73 -0.50
CA PRO A 191 -28.65 5.18 -0.51
C PRO A 191 -29.26 5.70 0.80
N ALA A 192 -30.10 4.91 1.47
CA ALA A 192 -30.70 5.30 2.75
C ALA A 192 -29.66 5.41 3.86
N GLU A 193 -28.82 4.38 4.03
CA GLU A 193 -27.73 4.36 5.02
C GLU A 193 -26.71 5.47 4.78
N CYS A 194 -26.36 5.73 3.51
CA CYS A 194 -25.43 6.79 3.15
C CYS A 194 -25.99 8.18 3.49
N ARG A 195 -27.27 8.41 3.22
CA ARG A 195 -27.98 9.66 3.58
C ARG A 195 -28.04 9.83 5.10
N THR A 196 -28.43 8.78 5.82
CA THR A 196 -28.51 8.75 7.29
C THR A 196 -27.15 9.12 7.91
N ARG A 197 -26.06 8.52 7.43
CA ARG A 197 -24.70 8.80 7.93
C ARG A 197 -24.20 10.20 7.58
N LYS A 198 -24.59 10.71 6.43
CA LYS A 198 -24.28 12.09 6.02
C LYS A 198 -24.97 13.08 6.97
N LEU A 199 -26.26 12.84 7.29
CA LEU A 199 -27.00 13.63 8.27
C LEU A 199 -26.38 13.53 9.67
N ALA A 200 -26.02 12.31 10.14
CA ALA A 200 -25.34 12.10 11.42
C ALA A 200 -24.01 12.91 11.50
N GLY A 201 -23.26 12.96 10.41
CA GLY A 201 -22.04 13.76 10.32
C GLY A 201 -22.31 15.26 10.44
N GLN A 202 -23.41 15.75 9.83
CA GLN A 202 -23.86 17.13 9.94
C GLN A 202 -24.28 17.46 11.39
N VAL A 203 -25.02 16.55 12.04
CA VAL A 203 -25.40 16.69 13.46
C VAL A 203 -24.17 16.89 14.33
N GLN A 204 -23.16 16.00 14.20
CA GLN A 204 -21.91 16.12 14.99
C GLN A 204 -21.18 17.43 14.74
N SER A 205 -21.20 17.93 13.49
CA SER A 205 -20.60 19.22 13.15
C SER A 205 -21.33 20.39 13.84
N LEU A 206 -22.66 20.37 13.79
CA LEU A 206 -23.54 21.37 14.43
C LEU A 206 -23.41 21.35 15.95
N GLN A 207 -23.31 20.16 16.56
CA GLN A 207 -23.04 20.02 18.00
C GLN A 207 -21.71 20.66 18.41
N ARG A 208 -20.64 20.45 17.61
CA ARG A 208 -19.33 21.11 17.87
C ARG A 208 -19.40 22.63 17.73
N GLN A 209 -20.28 23.12 16.84
CA GLN A 209 -20.53 24.54 16.64
C GLN A 209 -21.51 25.12 17.68
N GLN A 210 -21.95 24.31 18.65
CA GLN A 210 -22.89 24.68 19.70
C GLN A 210 -24.24 25.20 19.17
N GLN A 211 -24.74 24.52 18.10
CA GLN A 211 -26.03 24.80 17.48
C GLN A 211 -26.99 23.59 17.70
N PRO A 212 -27.48 23.37 18.94
CA PRO A 212 -28.24 22.16 19.25
C PRO A 212 -29.62 22.11 18.58
N GLU A 213 -30.25 23.24 18.33
CA GLU A 213 -31.56 23.31 17.62
C GLU A 213 -31.44 22.83 16.17
N ALA A 214 -30.42 23.34 15.46
CA ALA A 214 -30.13 22.92 14.09
C ALA A 214 -29.72 21.43 14.05
N ALA A 215 -28.97 20.97 15.06
CA ALA A 215 -28.60 19.56 15.21
C ALA A 215 -29.81 18.68 15.39
N LEU A 216 -30.82 19.08 16.23
CA LEU A 216 -32.07 18.37 16.43
C LEU A 216 -32.87 18.20 15.14
N LEU A 217 -32.96 19.26 14.34
CA LEU A 217 -33.67 19.22 13.05
C LEU A 217 -33.07 18.14 12.12
N LYS A 218 -31.71 18.06 12.09
CA LYS A 218 -31.01 17.05 11.31
C LYS A 218 -31.14 15.65 11.91
N CYS A 219 -31.20 15.52 13.23
CA CYS A 219 -31.49 14.25 13.92
C CYS A 219 -32.85 13.70 13.54
N HIS A 220 -33.88 14.54 13.54
CA HIS A 220 -35.22 14.12 13.13
C HIS A 220 -35.25 13.62 11.70
N GLN A 221 -34.62 14.39 10.76
CA GLN A 221 -34.50 13.97 9.36
C GLN A 221 -33.76 12.62 9.20
N ALA A 222 -32.75 12.38 10.03
CA ALA A 222 -32.01 11.12 10.01
C ALA A 222 -32.81 9.97 10.59
N LEU A 223 -33.56 10.20 11.68
CA LEU A 223 -34.40 9.21 12.34
C LEU A 223 -35.67 8.87 11.52
N ASP A 224 -36.16 9.77 10.68
CA ASP A 224 -37.23 9.46 9.70
C ASP A 224 -36.77 8.40 8.70
N LEU A 225 -35.45 8.36 8.38
CA LEU A 225 -34.88 7.35 7.49
C LEU A 225 -34.49 6.06 8.23
N ALA A 226 -34.14 6.14 9.52
CA ALA A 226 -33.69 5.01 10.34
C ALA A 226 -34.20 5.17 11.79
N PRO A 227 -35.47 4.88 12.07
CA PRO A 227 -36.10 5.19 13.37
C PRO A 227 -35.49 4.46 14.58
N GLY A 228 -34.87 3.28 14.36
CA GLY A 228 -34.32 2.46 15.44
C GLY A 228 -32.80 2.60 15.62
N ASP A 229 -32.11 3.49 14.88
CA ASP A 229 -30.67 3.61 14.95
C ASP A 229 -30.20 4.22 16.29
N SER A 230 -29.55 3.39 17.12
CA SER A 230 -29.06 3.76 18.45
C SER A 230 -28.07 4.92 18.40
N SER A 231 -27.26 5.00 17.33
CA SER A 231 -26.28 6.10 17.16
C SER A 231 -26.99 7.44 16.95
N LEU A 232 -28.09 7.46 16.20
CA LEU A 232 -28.89 8.65 15.96
C LEU A 232 -29.66 9.07 17.20
N LEU A 233 -30.24 8.09 17.92
CA LEU A 233 -30.93 8.34 19.19
C LEU A 233 -29.98 8.96 20.21
N LEU A 234 -28.71 8.48 20.27
CA LEU A 234 -27.68 9.06 21.13
C LEU A 234 -27.34 10.50 20.74
N LEU A 235 -27.19 10.78 19.44
CA LEU A 235 -26.93 12.14 18.95
C LEU A 235 -28.08 13.09 19.27
N ARG A 236 -29.32 12.60 19.18
CA ARG A 236 -30.50 13.39 19.55
C ARG A 236 -30.53 13.64 21.05
N ALA A 237 -30.28 12.60 21.87
CA ALA A 237 -30.19 12.72 23.33
C ALA A 237 -29.13 13.73 23.77
N GLU A 238 -27.94 13.70 23.12
CA GLU A 238 -26.86 14.66 23.39
C GLU A 238 -27.29 16.10 23.05
N SER A 239 -28.04 16.28 21.95
CA SER A 239 -28.56 17.60 21.57
C SER A 239 -29.60 18.10 22.58
N TYR A 240 -30.47 17.21 23.06
CA TYR A 240 -31.44 17.52 24.14
C TYR A 240 -30.76 17.88 25.44
N LEU A 241 -29.66 17.18 25.82
CA LEU A 241 -28.86 17.50 26.99
C LEU A 241 -28.27 18.91 26.89
N SER A 242 -27.76 19.29 25.72
CA SER A 242 -27.21 20.63 25.47
C SER A 242 -28.27 21.74 25.63
N MET A 243 -29.51 21.41 25.33
CA MET A 243 -30.69 22.31 25.51
C MET A 243 -31.35 22.19 26.88
N LYS A 244 -30.78 21.39 27.81
CA LYS A 244 -31.31 21.10 29.15
C LYS A 244 -32.72 20.42 29.12
N ASN A 245 -33.05 19.79 28.00
CA ASN A 245 -34.31 19.05 27.87
C ASN A 245 -34.11 17.59 28.29
N TYR A 246 -33.98 17.40 29.60
CA TYR A 246 -33.55 16.16 30.22
C TYR A 246 -34.54 14.99 30.07
N GLU A 247 -35.85 15.26 30.00
CA GLU A 247 -36.90 14.21 29.84
C GLU A 247 -36.76 13.52 28.47
N GLN A 248 -36.64 14.29 27.38
CA GLN A 248 -36.48 13.74 26.03
C GLN A 248 -35.13 13.05 25.90
N ALA A 249 -34.09 13.61 26.50
CA ALA A 249 -32.75 12.98 26.53
C ALA A 249 -32.81 11.61 27.23
N LEU A 250 -33.53 11.53 28.35
CA LEU A 250 -33.70 10.30 29.14
C LEU A 250 -34.48 9.23 28.33
N GLN A 251 -35.50 9.65 27.62
CA GLN A 251 -36.33 8.76 26.77
C GLN A 251 -35.46 8.10 25.67
N ASP A 252 -34.72 8.90 24.91
CA ASP A 252 -33.83 8.42 23.84
C ASP A 252 -32.70 7.52 24.38
N ALA A 253 -32.05 7.96 25.45
CA ALA A 253 -30.95 7.20 26.06
C ALA A 253 -31.46 5.87 26.65
N SER A 254 -32.70 5.83 27.19
CA SER A 254 -33.32 4.60 27.70
C SER A 254 -33.60 3.62 26.57
N ALA A 255 -34.10 4.12 25.44
CA ALA A 255 -34.31 3.29 24.23
C ALA A 255 -33.00 2.68 23.75
N VAL A 256 -31.92 3.47 23.74
CA VAL A 256 -30.57 2.97 23.37
C VAL A 256 -30.11 1.87 24.36
N CYS A 257 -30.26 2.06 25.65
CA CYS A 257 -29.90 1.05 26.66
C CYS A 257 -30.71 -0.23 26.56
N GLN A 258 -31.94 -0.14 26.05
CA GLN A 258 -32.77 -1.32 25.76
C GLN A 258 -32.30 -2.06 24.52
N ASN A 259 -31.99 -1.32 23.45
CA ASN A 259 -31.53 -1.89 22.17
C ASN A 259 -30.09 -2.45 22.27
N GLU A 260 -29.22 -1.73 22.94
CA GLU A 260 -27.76 -2.04 23.07
C GLU A 260 -27.32 -1.94 24.54
N PRO A 261 -27.64 -2.92 25.39
CA PRO A 261 -27.36 -2.86 26.82
C PRO A 261 -25.85 -2.79 27.15
N LEU A 262 -25.01 -3.23 26.23
CA LEU A 262 -23.55 -3.27 26.41
C LEU A 262 -22.84 -2.02 25.85
N LEU A 263 -23.58 -0.98 25.47
CA LEU A 263 -23.02 0.26 24.92
C LEU A 263 -22.76 1.27 26.05
N PRO A 264 -21.48 1.50 26.48
CA PRO A 264 -21.18 2.39 27.63
C PRO A 264 -21.70 3.82 27.44
N LYS A 265 -21.69 4.31 26.18
CA LYS A 265 -22.15 5.66 25.86
C LYS A 265 -23.64 5.85 26.12
N GLY A 266 -24.47 4.83 25.91
CA GLY A 266 -25.90 4.84 26.21
C GLY A 266 -26.13 5.13 27.71
N HIS A 267 -25.50 4.34 28.57
CA HIS A 267 -25.56 4.49 30.03
C HIS A 267 -25.02 5.83 30.51
N HIS A 268 -23.95 6.32 29.88
CA HIS A 268 -23.38 7.64 30.19
C HIS A 268 -24.36 8.78 29.91
N VAL A 269 -24.95 8.80 28.71
CA VAL A 269 -25.92 9.84 28.31
C VAL A 269 -27.18 9.76 29.19
N LYS A 270 -27.63 8.54 29.51
CA LYS A 270 -28.78 8.30 30.42
C LYS A 270 -28.50 8.84 31.82
N ALA A 271 -27.29 8.60 32.35
CA ALA A 271 -26.86 9.13 33.67
C ALA A 271 -26.83 10.65 33.68
N LEU A 272 -26.35 11.29 32.58
CA LEU A 272 -26.34 12.75 32.48
C LEU A 272 -27.76 13.34 32.47
N ALA A 273 -28.68 12.69 31.78
CA ALA A 273 -30.14 13.11 31.75
C ALA A 273 -30.76 12.97 33.13
N LEU A 274 -30.54 11.85 33.82
CA LEU A 274 -31.01 11.61 35.18
C LEU A 274 -30.40 12.61 36.18
N SER A 275 -29.13 13.00 35.98
CA SER A 275 -28.46 14.02 36.80
C SER A 275 -29.13 15.37 36.67
N GLY A 276 -29.48 15.77 35.44
CA GLY A 276 -30.22 17.00 35.18
C GLY A 276 -31.63 17.01 35.82
N LEU A 277 -32.22 15.82 36.02
CA LEU A 277 -33.53 15.64 36.68
C LEU A 277 -33.41 15.47 38.22
N GLY A 278 -32.21 15.51 38.80
CA GLY A 278 -31.98 15.36 40.25
C GLY A 278 -32.18 13.94 40.79
N ARG A 279 -32.21 12.89 39.92
CA ARG A 279 -32.45 11.50 40.31
C ARG A 279 -31.17 10.77 40.66
N SER A 280 -30.43 11.27 41.69
CA SER A 280 -29.04 10.88 42.02
C SER A 280 -28.82 9.38 42.26
N LYS A 281 -29.79 8.65 42.80
CA LYS A 281 -29.67 7.18 43.03
C LYS A 281 -29.61 6.40 41.70
N GLU A 282 -30.38 6.84 40.71
CA GLU A 282 -30.39 6.22 39.40
C GLU A 282 -29.18 6.65 38.56
N VAL A 283 -28.74 7.89 38.73
CA VAL A 283 -27.48 8.39 38.15
C VAL A 283 -26.32 7.49 38.51
N LEU A 284 -26.21 7.19 39.83
CA LEU A 284 -25.12 6.34 40.34
C LEU A 284 -25.16 4.96 39.67
N LYS A 285 -26.34 4.35 39.59
CA LYS A 285 -26.55 3.04 38.95
C LYS A 285 -26.05 3.03 37.48
N GLU A 286 -26.46 4.01 36.68
CA GLU A 286 -26.12 4.09 35.27
C GLU A 286 -24.61 4.37 35.06
N PHE A 287 -24.01 5.24 35.88
CA PHE A 287 -22.56 5.46 35.81
C PHE A 287 -21.77 4.22 36.22
N LEU A 288 -22.23 3.44 37.19
CA LEU A 288 -21.59 2.18 37.59
C LEU A 288 -21.66 1.15 36.45
N TYR A 289 -22.80 1.06 35.74
CA TYR A 289 -22.89 0.25 34.53
C TYR A 289 -21.89 0.69 33.47
N CYS A 290 -21.76 2.01 33.27
CA CYS A 290 -20.81 2.58 32.34
C CYS A 290 -19.37 2.18 32.68
N LEU A 291 -18.98 2.21 33.96
CA LEU A 291 -17.64 1.81 34.45
C LEU A 291 -17.44 0.30 34.34
N ALA A 292 -18.48 -0.50 34.60
CA ALA A 292 -18.38 -1.97 34.46
C ALA A 292 -18.09 -2.35 32.99
N LEU A 293 -18.64 -1.59 32.03
CA LEU A 293 -18.43 -1.81 30.61
C LEU A 293 -17.12 -1.20 30.09
N ASN A 294 -16.67 -0.10 30.70
CA ASN A 294 -15.42 0.59 30.33
C ASN A 294 -14.67 1.11 31.58
N PRO A 295 -13.89 0.28 32.24
CA PRO A 295 -13.20 0.64 33.50
C PRO A 295 -12.17 1.77 33.36
N GLU A 296 -11.66 2.02 32.17
CA GLU A 296 -10.61 3.03 31.92
C GLU A 296 -11.15 4.45 31.73
N CYS A 297 -12.46 4.64 31.81
CA CYS A 297 -13.09 5.93 31.58
C CYS A 297 -12.96 6.89 32.78
N ASN A 298 -11.87 7.64 32.82
CA ASN A 298 -11.55 8.57 33.93
C ASN A 298 -12.56 9.70 34.10
N SER A 299 -13.23 10.13 33.03
CA SER A 299 -14.29 11.16 33.12
C SER A 299 -15.48 10.62 33.92
N VAL A 300 -15.90 9.38 33.63
CA VAL A 300 -17.03 8.76 34.36
C VAL A 300 -16.66 8.48 35.82
N LYS A 301 -15.40 8.09 36.11
CA LYS A 301 -14.92 7.91 37.51
C LYS A 301 -15.10 9.19 38.35
N LYS A 302 -14.78 10.36 37.78
CA LYS A 302 -14.94 11.68 38.42
C LYS A 302 -16.40 11.99 38.70
N GLU A 303 -17.30 11.72 37.74
CA GLU A 303 -18.75 11.93 37.88
C GLU A 303 -19.33 11.00 38.94
N VAL A 304 -18.90 9.74 38.97
CA VAL A 304 -19.28 8.78 40.03
C VAL A 304 -18.88 9.30 41.42
N GLN A 305 -17.64 9.76 41.58
CA GLN A 305 -17.18 10.36 42.84
C GLN A 305 -18.07 11.53 43.29
N LYS A 306 -18.39 12.42 42.33
CA LYS A 306 -19.25 13.57 42.62
C LYS A 306 -20.65 13.14 43.10
N VAL A 307 -21.30 12.23 42.34
CA VAL A 307 -22.65 11.74 42.67
C VAL A 307 -22.62 10.95 44.00
N MET A 308 -21.54 10.16 44.27
CA MET A 308 -21.38 9.48 45.57
C MET A 308 -21.33 10.48 46.70
N CYS A 309 -20.57 11.58 46.54
CA CYS A 309 -20.55 12.67 47.55
C CYS A 309 -21.98 13.20 47.79
N GLU A 310 -22.73 13.49 46.74
CA GLU A 310 -24.12 13.96 46.84
C GLU A 310 -25.03 12.96 47.50
N VAL A 311 -24.98 11.68 47.14
CA VAL A 311 -25.84 10.61 47.69
C VAL A 311 -25.51 10.29 49.16
N PHE A 312 -24.23 10.26 49.54
CA PHE A 312 -23.79 9.88 50.89
C PHE A 312 -23.67 11.06 51.86
N PHE A 313 -23.46 12.23 51.41
CA PHE A 313 -23.38 13.43 52.28
C PHE A 313 -24.61 14.29 52.33
N UNK A 314 -25.35 14.18 51.38
CA UNK A 314 -26.50 14.88 51.29
C UNK A 314 -27.58 14.49 52.18
N ALA A 315 -27.38 13.41 52.79
CA ALA A 315 -28.34 12.91 53.78
C ALA A 315 -28.09 13.45 55.19
N SER A 316 -27.11 14.27 55.42
CA SER A 316 -26.79 14.89 56.71
C SER A 316 -27.02 16.42 56.59
N GLU A 317 -28.06 16.90 57.25
CA GLU A 317 -28.49 18.31 57.21
C GLU A 317 -27.51 19.33 57.82
N ASN A 318 -26.28 18.92 58.17
CA ASN A 318 -25.30 19.80 58.78
C ASN A 318 -23.90 19.55 58.19
N VAL A 319 -23.66 19.90 56.94
CA VAL A 319 -22.31 19.97 56.40
C VAL A 319 -21.95 21.45 56.14
N PRO A 320 -20.87 21.94 56.78
CA PRO A 320 -20.43 23.34 56.52
C PRO A 320 -20.04 23.51 55.04
N GLN A 321 -20.46 24.60 54.42
CA GLN A 321 -20.23 24.93 53.01
C GLN A 321 -18.73 25.07 52.64
N ASN A 322 -17.82 24.97 53.56
CA ASN A 322 -16.38 25.16 53.36
C ASN A 322 -15.62 23.93 52.82
N LEU A 323 -16.28 22.74 52.71
CA LEU A 323 -15.61 21.53 52.28
C LEU A 323 -15.56 21.38 50.74
N THR A 324 -16.50 22.00 50.05
CA THR A 324 -16.52 21.97 48.57
C THR A 324 -15.42 22.85 47.95
N SER A 325 -15.08 23.98 48.56
CA SER A 325 -14.01 24.87 48.11
C SER A 325 -12.60 24.31 48.38
N SER A 326 -12.43 23.54 49.47
CA SER A 326 -11.14 22.94 49.85
C SER A 326 -10.73 21.78 48.91
N VAL A 327 -11.69 21.03 48.35
CA VAL A 327 -11.42 19.91 47.44
C VAL A 327 -11.08 20.47 46.04
N GLN A 328 -11.76 21.55 45.61
CA GLN A 328 -11.47 22.21 44.35
C GLN A 328 -10.10 22.91 44.34
N SER A 329 -9.68 23.51 45.48
CA SER A 329 -8.37 24.19 45.55
C SER A 329 -7.19 23.21 45.61
N ARG A 330 -7.36 21.97 46.14
CA ARG A 330 -6.31 20.96 46.15
C ARG A 330 -6.11 20.29 44.78
N LEU A 331 -7.18 20.17 43.97
CA LEU A 331 -7.10 19.65 42.62
C LEU A 331 -6.46 20.66 41.64
N LEU A 332 -6.57 21.96 41.92
CA LEU A 332 -5.93 22.99 41.09
C LEU A 332 -4.42 23.13 41.42
N ASN A 333 -3.99 22.88 42.66
CA ASN A 333 -2.58 22.98 43.02
C ASN A 333 -1.72 21.83 42.51
N THR A 334 -2.29 20.65 42.24
CA THR A 334 -1.54 19.53 41.66
C THR A 334 -1.29 19.71 40.16
N ARG A 335 -2.01 20.60 39.52
CA ARG A 335 -1.79 20.88 38.07
C ARG A 335 -0.69 21.93 37.79
N LEU A 336 -0.36 22.75 38.80
CA LEU A 336 0.63 23.84 38.65
C LEU A 336 2.08 23.40 38.91
N THR A 337 2.31 22.27 39.58
CA THR A 337 3.66 21.77 39.83
C THR A 337 4.26 20.88 38.73
N ALA A 338 3.45 20.47 37.76
CA ALA A 338 3.93 19.63 36.66
C ALA A 338 4.38 20.44 35.41
N GLN A 339 4.18 21.77 35.40
CA GLN A 339 4.50 22.62 34.23
C GLN A 339 5.77 23.45 34.34
N CYS A 340 6.53 23.36 35.45
CA CYS A 340 7.70 24.22 35.69
C CYS A 340 9.08 23.58 35.52
N GLN A 341 9.19 22.43 34.84
CA GLN A 341 10.51 21.77 34.71
C GLN A 341 11.04 21.59 33.27
N ASN A 342 10.42 22.23 32.25
CA ASN A 342 10.90 22.06 30.87
C ASN A 342 11.18 23.39 30.14
N HIS A 343 11.90 24.32 30.77
CA HIS A 343 12.42 25.52 30.09
C HIS A 343 13.78 25.95 30.66
N ILE A 344 14.81 25.23 30.29
CA ILE A 344 16.18 25.76 30.25
C ILE A 344 16.93 24.97 29.18
N ASN A 345 17.34 25.64 28.14
CA ASN A 345 18.40 25.48 27.15
C ASN A 345 17.94 25.58 25.70
N SER A 346 18.06 26.79 25.19
CA SER A 346 18.46 27.06 23.80
C SER A 346 18.75 28.55 23.64
N GLN A 347 20.02 28.86 23.45
CA GLN A 347 20.45 30.18 22.99
C GLN A 347 20.53 30.17 21.45
N PRO A 348 20.27 31.30 20.79
CA PRO A 348 20.28 31.42 19.34
C PRO A 348 21.68 31.70 18.81
N PRO A 349 22.02 31.25 17.59
CA PRO A 349 23.29 31.63 16.97
C PRO A 349 23.19 32.95 16.22
N VAL A 350 24.30 33.64 16.21
CA VAL A 350 24.55 34.98 15.68
C VAL A 350 24.62 34.98 14.15
N GLU A 351 24.12 36.06 13.55
CA GLU A 351 24.20 36.39 12.12
C GLU A 351 25.65 36.64 11.65
N GLY A 352 25.97 36.11 10.49
CA GLY A 352 27.20 36.49 9.78
C GLY A 352 26.93 36.46 8.28
N GLY A 353 27.07 37.63 7.69
CA GLY A 353 26.64 37.93 6.33
C GLY A 353 27.59 37.51 5.21
N GLY A 354 27.04 37.55 4.05
CA GLY A 354 27.69 37.96 2.82
C GLY A 354 28.12 36.93 1.79
N SER A 355 27.56 37.08 0.68
CA SER A 355 28.14 37.16 -0.66
C SER A 355 27.58 36.22 -1.72
N ALA A 356 27.24 36.89 -2.80
CA ALA A 356 26.63 36.39 -4.02
C ALA A 356 27.48 35.32 -4.79
N GLY A 357 26.80 34.30 -5.27
CA GLY A 357 27.37 33.32 -6.18
C GLY A 357 26.36 32.87 -7.22
N SER A 358 26.59 33.32 -8.41
CA SER A 358 25.99 33.03 -9.70
C SER A 358 25.35 31.65 -9.90
N SER A 359 24.10 31.66 -10.33
CA SER A 359 23.38 30.50 -10.82
C SER A 359 23.93 30.03 -12.17
N LYS A 360 24.39 28.79 -12.24
CA LYS A 360 24.63 28.09 -13.51
C LYS A 360 23.56 27.03 -13.74
N ASN A 361 22.92 27.11 -14.88
CA ASN A 361 21.86 26.21 -15.32
C ASN A 361 22.33 24.74 -15.43
N PRO A 362 21.45 23.77 -15.07
CA PRO A 362 21.80 22.35 -15.13
C PRO A 362 21.60 21.69 -16.48
N SER A 363 21.63 22.41 -17.59
CA SER A 363 21.29 21.82 -18.90
C SER A 363 22.45 21.16 -19.67
N GLU A 364 23.68 21.21 -19.15
CA GLU A 364 24.84 20.70 -19.89
C GLU A 364 25.30 19.28 -19.53
N LYS A 365 24.58 18.58 -18.65
CA LYS A 365 24.99 17.21 -18.24
C LYS A 365 24.19 16.07 -18.87
N GLN A 366 23.25 16.37 -19.74
CA GLN A 366 22.41 15.33 -20.34
C GLN A 366 22.91 14.79 -21.70
N ASP A 367 23.83 15.48 -22.36
CA ASP A 367 24.27 15.07 -23.71
C ASP A 367 25.47 14.09 -23.72
N VAL A 368 26.07 13.80 -22.57
CA VAL A 368 27.28 12.98 -22.50
C VAL A 368 27.00 11.47 -22.65
N PHE A 369 25.76 11.02 -22.42
CA PHE A 369 25.43 9.59 -22.45
C PHE A 369 24.79 9.09 -23.76
N ARG A 370 24.52 9.97 -24.72
CA ARG A 370 23.84 9.57 -25.97
C ARG A 370 24.76 9.00 -27.05
N ASN A 371 26.09 9.08 -26.91
CA ASN A 371 27.00 8.78 -28.02
C ASN A 371 28.29 8.06 -27.63
N THR A 372 28.23 7.16 -26.64
CA THR A 372 29.44 6.77 -25.91
C THR A 372 30.26 5.59 -26.44
N ASN A 373 29.72 4.73 -27.31
CA ASN A 373 30.48 3.53 -27.67
C ASN A 373 31.56 3.74 -28.73
N SER A 374 31.30 4.61 -29.71
CA SER A 374 32.27 4.82 -30.81
C SER A 374 33.19 6.03 -30.57
N SER A 375 32.64 7.15 -30.09
CA SER A 375 33.37 8.41 -29.90
C SER A 375 34.47 8.33 -28.85
N VAL A 376 34.22 7.60 -27.76
CA VAL A 376 35.18 7.46 -26.65
C VAL A 376 36.44 6.67 -27.11
N LEU A 377 36.22 5.64 -27.91
CA LEU A 377 37.32 4.80 -28.40
C LEU A 377 38.17 5.53 -29.47
N TYR A 378 37.55 6.31 -30.33
CA TYR A 378 38.27 7.19 -31.27
C TYR A 378 39.18 8.19 -30.51
N PHE A 379 38.66 8.76 -29.43
CA PHE A 379 39.39 9.68 -28.58
C PHE A 379 40.53 8.97 -27.82
N ILE A 380 40.25 7.79 -27.26
CA ILE A 380 41.21 6.98 -26.50
C ILE A 380 42.40 6.52 -27.39
N LEU A 381 42.07 6.12 -28.62
CA LEU A 381 43.10 5.62 -29.55
C LEU A 381 43.75 6.73 -30.39
N GLY A 382 43.32 7.99 -30.22
CA GLY A 382 43.86 9.14 -30.90
C GLY A 382 43.62 9.18 -32.41
N LEU A 383 42.60 8.51 -32.91
CA LEU A 383 42.23 8.42 -34.31
C LEU A 383 41.22 9.50 -34.65
N HIS A 384 41.70 10.72 -34.97
CA HIS A 384 40.81 11.88 -35.21
C HIS A 384 40.84 12.42 -36.65
N CYS A 385 41.54 11.74 -37.57
CA CYS A 385 41.67 12.22 -38.96
C CYS A 385 40.63 11.55 -39.89
N GLU A 386 40.01 12.33 -40.75
CA GLU A 386 39.08 11.84 -41.78
C GLU A 386 39.74 10.81 -42.73
N GLU A 387 41.05 10.96 -42.99
CA GLU A 387 41.84 10.02 -43.80
C GLU A 387 41.91 8.61 -43.16
N ASP A 388 41.90 8.51 -41.84
CA ASP A 388 41.91 7.23 -41.11
C ASP A 388 40.61 6.44 -41.32
N LYS A 389 39.50 7.16 -41.53
CA LYS A 389 38.16 6.57 -41.76
C LYS A 389 38.04 5.96 -43.17
N GLU A 390 38.51 6.65 -44.19
CA GLU A 390 38.45 6.19 -45.58
C GLU A 390 39.27 4.91 -45.78
N VAL A 391 40.45 4.81 -45.15
CA VAL A 391 41.30 3.63 -45.24
C VAL A 391 40.65 2.40 -44.64
N LEU A 392 39.93 2.54 -43.51
CA LEU A 392 39.21 1.43 -42.85
C LEU A 392 38.02 0.96 -43.72
N GLU A 393 37.32 1.87 -44.36
CA GLU A 393 36.19 1.55 -45.28
C GLU A 393 36.64 0.82 -46.55
N SER A 394 37.83 1.10 -47.09
CA SER A 394 38.32 0.52 -48.34
C SER A 394 38.58 -0.99 -48.30
N PHE A 395 38.62 -1.58 -47.10
CA PHE A 395 38.89 -3.01 -46.91
C PHE A 395 37.65 -3.88 -46.72
N LEU A 396 36.46 -3.28 -46.83
CA LEU A 396 35.22 -4.04 -46.81
C LEU A 396 34.94 -4.66 -48.20
N PRO A 397 34.42 -5.88 -48.30
CA PRO A 397 34.15 -6.51 -49.59
C PRO A 397 33.25 -5.63 -50.44
N ALA A 398 33.63 -5.45 -51.73
CA ALA A 398 32.93 -4.57 -52.67
C ALA A 398 31.42 -4.92 -52.87
N ALA A 399 31.05 -6.16 -52.60
CA ALA A 399 29.69 -6.64 -52.68
C ALA A 399 28.74 -5.96 -51.64
N LEU A 400 29.29 -5.40 -50.55
CA LEU A 400 28.49 -4.75 -49.51
C LEU A 400 28.29 -3.24 -49.75
N SER A 401 29.15 -2.62 -50.57
CA SER A 401 29.02 -1.19 -50.88
C SER A 401 27.93 -0.90 -51.94
N THR A 402 27.49 -1.91 -52.68
CA THR A 402 26.44 -1.77 -53.74
C THR A 402 25.06 -2.16 -53.28
N GLY A 403 24.91 -2.78 -52.13
CA GLY A 403 23.63 -3.27 -51.62
C GLY A 403 22.68 -2.22 -51.02
N LEU A 404 23.19 -0.99 -50.86
CA LEU A 404 22.42 0.10 -50.22
C LEU A 404 21.54 0.90 -51.18
N LYS A 405 21.43 0.47 -52.46
CA LYS A 405 20.59 1.14 -53.45
C LYS A 405 19.56 0.19 -54.08
N ARG A 406 18.77 -0.49 -53.27
CA ARG A 406 17.55 -1.10 -53.77
C ARG A 406 16.36 -0.24 -53.35
N GLN A 407 15.80 0.47 -54.30
CA GLN A 407 14.53 1.17 -54.18
C GLN A 407 13.42 0.16 -53.94
N PHE A 408 12.65 0.36 -52.88
CA PHE A 408 11.35 -0.27 -52.74
C PHE A 408 10.41 0.29 -53.83
N PRO A 409 9.60 -0.50 -54.52
CA PRO A 409 8.61 0.04 -55.42
C PRO A 409 7.56 0.81 -54.64
N ASN A 410 7.44 2.08 -54.97
CA ASN A 410 6.31 2.90 -54.56
C ASN A 410 5.13 2.59 -55.49
N ASP A 411 4.21 1.77 -55.05
CA ASP A 411 2.89 1.70 -55.64
C ASP A 411 1.92 2.51 -54.79
N LEU A 412 1.84 3.77 -55.06
CA LEU A 412 0.72 4.62 -54.65
C LEU A 412 0.41 5.59 -55.78
N GLU A 413 -0.55 5.21 -56.59
CA GLU A 413 -1.15 6.12 -57.57
C GLU A 413 -2.16 7.04 -56.90
N ASP A 414 -2.17 8.24 -57.35
CA ASP A 414 -2.95 9.41 -56.98
C ASP A 414 -4.46 9.19 -56.86
N ALA A 415 -5.07 9.82 -55.88
CA ALA A 415 -6.45 10.28 -55.97
C ALA A 415 -6.62 11.60 -55.24
N HIS A 416 -7.08 12.56 -55.97
CA HIS A 416 -7.31 13.96 -55.62
C HIS A 416 -8.29 14.23 -54.49
N ASP A 417 -7.91 15.18 -53.67
CA ASP A 417 -8.62 16.33 -53.08
C ASP A 417 -10.16 16.37 -53.18
N VAL A 418 -10.85 16.65 -52.08
CA VAL A 418 -11.91 17.67 -51.86
C VAL A 418 -12.44 17.69 -50.42
N ASN A 419 -12.28 18.83 -49.78
CA ASN A 419 -13.08 19.59 -48.81
C ASN A 419 -14.13 18.96 -47.84
N GLY A 420 -14.01 19.32 -46.58
CA GLY A 420 -15.09 19.77 -45.72
C GLY A 420 -15.47 18.89 -44.52
N PRO A 421 -15.78 19.50 -43.35
CA PRO A 421 -16.01 18.73 -42.15
C PRO A 421 -17.43 18.14 -42.08
N GLY A 422 -17.52 16.82 -42.12
CA GLY A 422 -18.76 16.07 -41.98
C GLY A 422 -19.11 15.71 -40.56
N LYS A 423 -20.32 16.06 -40.19
CA LYS A 423 -20.96 15.74 -38.88
C LYS A 423 -21.13 14.23 -38.66
N ILE A 424 -20.85 13.78 -37.47
CA ILE A 424 -21.04 12.41 -36.99
C ILE A 424 -22.55 12.13 -36.82
N PRO A 425 -23.14 11.10 -37.41
CA PRO A 425 -24.54 10.76 -37.11
C PRO A 425 -24.64 9.84 -35.88
N LYS A 426 -25.40 10.29 -34.91
CA LYS A 426 -25.92 9.43 -33.86
C LYS A 426 -27.08 8.60 -34.41
N LYS A 427 -26.96 7.29 -34.40
CA LYS A 427 -28.12 6.37 -34.23
C LYS A 427 -27.61 4.95 -33.98
N GLY A 428 -27.64 4.54 -32.71
CA GLY A 428 -27.57 3.14 -32.36
C GLY A 428 -28.98 2.55 -32.29
N GLN A 429 -29.23 1.51 -33.03
CA GLN A 429 -30.43 0.70 -32.87
C GLN A 429 -30.22 -0.30 -31.73
N LEU A 430 -31.07 -0.21 -30.71
CA LEU A 430 -31.22 -1.18 -29.64
C LEU A 430 -31.83 -2.48 -30.17
N ILE A 431 -31.16 -3.58 -29.98
CA ILE A 431 -31.71 -4.92 -30.20
C ILE A 431 -32.36 -5.35 -28.86
N PRO A 432 -33.63 -5.73 -28.84
CA PRO A 432 -34.29 -6.12 -27.58
C PRO A 432 -33.90 -7.54 -27.18
N HIS A 433 -33.44 -7.68 -25.95
CA HIS A 433 -33.25 -8.97 -25.29
C HIS A 433 -34.61 -9.51 -24.82
N PRO A 434 -34.80 -10.84 -24.79
CA PRO A 434 -36.08 -11.43 -24.39
C PRO A 434 -36.33 -11.26 -22.90
N GLN A 435 -37.55 -10.82 -22.57
CA GLN A 435 -38.08 -10.69 -21.21
C GLN A 435 -38.17 -12.07 -20.55
N ARG A 436 -37.50 -12.27 -19.46
CA ARG A 436 -37.76 -13.37 -18.54
C ARG A 436 -38.96 -13.01 -17.65
N ASN A 437 -39.98 -13.80 -17.72
CA ASN A 437 -41.15 -13.71 -16.82
C ASN A 437 -40.72 -14.00 -15.38
N VAL A 438 -40.81 -13.01 -14.53
CA VAL A 438 -40.58 -13.13 -13.08
C VAL A 438 -41.87 -13.60 -12.43
N SER A 439 -41.86 -14.84 -12.00
CA SER A 439 -42.90 -15.36 -11.07
C SER A 439 -42.55 -14.91 -9.65
N SER A 440 -43.43 -14.15 -9.05
CA SER A 440 -43.32 -13.62 -7.71
C SER A 440 -43.32 -14.70 -6.63
N ASN A 441 -42.20 -14.87 -5.94
CA ASN A 441 -42.20 -15.50 -4.61
C ASN A 441 -41.26 -14.69 -3.67
N VAL A 442 -41.86 -14.33 -2.56
CA VAL A 442 -41.35 -13.46 -1.51
C VAL A 442 -40.14 -14.07 -0.81
N GLY A 443 -39.02 -13.38 -0.86
CA GLY A 443 -37.79 -13.68 -0.17
C GLY A 443 -36.71 -12.68 -0.61
N GLU A 444 -36.86 -11.41 -0.20
CA GLU A 444 -35.90 -10.34 -0.58
C GLU A 444 -34.51 -10.51 0.02
N SER A 445 -33.69 -11.26 -0.68
CA SER A 445 -32.26 -10.93 -0.66
C SER A 445 -32.06 -9.86 -1.74
N ALA A 446 -31.81 -8.63 -1.35
CA ALA A 446 -31.51 -7.54 -2.30
C ALA A 446 -30.22 -7.90 -3.03
N GLU A 447 -30.32 -8.40 -4.25
CA GLU A 447 -29.17 -8.55 -5.13
C GLU A 447 -28.56 -7.15 -5.34
N LEU A 448 -27.30 -7.00 -4.98
CA LEU A 448 -26.55 -5.78 -5.25
C LEU A 448 -26.48 -5.57 -6.78
N LEU A 449 -27.07 -4.48 -7.25
CA LEU A 449 -27.08 -4.09 -8.66
C LEU A 449 -25.68 -3.52 -9.03
N ILE A 450 -24.66 -4.38 -8.99
CA ILE A 450 -23.30 -4.04 -9.41
C ILE A 450 -23.18 -4.34 -10.91
N ASP A 451 -22.68 -3.38 -11.68
CA ASP A 451 -22.45 -3.55 -13.11
C ASP A 451 -21.02 -3.09 -13.50
N VAL A 452 -20.61 -3.37 -14.73
CA VAL A 452 -19.26 -3.07 -15.26
C VAL A 452 -18.94 -1.58 -15.16
N ALA A 453 -19.93 -0.71 -15.34
CA ALA A 453 -19.73 0.74 -15.26
C ALA A 453 -19.29 1.22 -13.87
N ASP A 454 -19.65 0.48 -12.81
CA ASP A 454 -19.22 0.80 -11.44
C ASP A 454 -17.70 0.60 -11.26
N PHE A 455 -17.09 -0.26 -12.08
CA PHE A 455 -15.67 -0.64 -12.01
C PHE A 455 -14.92 -0.40 -13.32
N GLU A 456 -15.33 0.61 -14.10
CA GLU A 456 -14.64 0.96 -15.34
C GLU A 456 -13.39 1.79 -15.06
N CYS A 457 -12.27 1.41 -15.68
CA CYS A 457 -11.03 2.18 -15.64
C CYS A 457 -11.12 3.40 -16.57
N ALA A 458 -11.00 4.60 -16.03
CA ALA A 458 -11.06 5.85 -16.80
C ALA A 458 -9.93 6.03 -17.83
N LEU A 459 -8.93 5.13 -17.86
CA LEU A 459 -7.78 5.21 -18.76
C LEU A 459 -7.90 4.28 -19.97
N CYS A 460 -8.38 3.05 -19.77
CA CYS A 460 -8.52 2.08 -20.86
C CYS A 460 -9.97 1.79 -21.22
N MET A 461 -10.94 2.36 -20.51
CA MET A 461 -12.39 2.20 -20.74
C MET A 461 -12.81 0.72 -20.72
N ARG A 462 -12.16 -0.07 -19.87
CA ARG A 462 -12.44 -1.50 -19.66
C ARG A 462 -12.62 -1.76 -18.17
N LEU A 463 -13.15 -2.92 -17.81
CA LEU A 463 -13.23 -3.37 -16.42
C LEU A 463 -11.86 -3.24 -15.74
N LEU A 464 -11.83 -2.71 -14.52
CA LEU A 464 -10.63 -2.59 -13.69
C LEU A 464 -9.97 -3.95 -13.52
N PHE A 465 -8.71 -4.02 -13.89
CA PHE A 465 -7.87 -5.21 -13.76
C PHE A 465 -6.68 -4.86 -12.86
N GLU A 466 -6.48 -5.62 -11.80
CA GLU A 466 -5.51 -5.29 -10.73
C GLU A 466 -5.75 -3.85 -10.23
N PRO A 467 -6.91 -3.55 -9.60
CA PRO A 467 -7.29 -2.18 -9.26
C PRO A 467 -6.38 -1.56 -8.19
N VAL A 468 -5.78 -0.42 -8.50
CA VAL A 468 -4.92 0.34 -7.57
C VAL A 468 -5.54 1.71 -7.30
N THR A 469 -5.66 2.05 -6.00
CA THR A 469 -6.18 3.35 -5.57
C THR A 469 -5.04 4.27 -5.15
N THR A 470 -4.95 5.42 -5.80
CA THR A 470 -3.98 6.48 -5.51
C THR A 470 -4.29 7.19 -4.18
N PRO A 471 -3.34 7.91 -3.56
CA PRO A 471 -3.59 8.70 -2.34
C PRO A 471 -4.74 9.71 -2.48
N CYS A 472 -4.97 10.22 -3.68
CA CYS A 472 -6.08 11.14 -3.97
C CYS A 472 -7.45 10.45 -4.13
N GLY A 473 -7.53 9.12 -3.98
CA GLY A 473 -8.77 8.35 -3.97
C GLY A 473 -9.26 7.83 -5.33
N HIS A 474 -8.55 8.11 -6.42
CA HIS A 474 -8.91 7.61 -7.76
C HIS A 474 -8.34 6.20 -7.97
N THR A 475 -9.12 5.33 -8.61
CA THR A 475 -8.76 3.92 -8.85
C THR A 475 -8.57 3.67 -10.35
N PHE A 476 -7.52 2.95 -10.70
CA PHE A 476 -7.13 2.60 -12.08
C PHE A 476 -6.64 1.15 -12.11
N CYS A 477 -6.58 0.56 -13.30
CA CYS A 477 -5.78 -0.65 -13.51
C CYS A 477 -4.32 -0.37 -13.16
N LEU A 478 -3.62 -1.30 -12.56
CA LEU A 478 -2.20 -1.19 -12.23
C LEU A 478 -1.38 -0.76 -13.45
N LYS A 479 -1.50 -1.47 -14.57
CA LYS A 479 -0.74 -1.20 -15.80
C LYS A 479 -1.07 0.16 -16.42
N CYS A 480 -2.30 0.59 -16.33
CA CYS A 480 -2.73 1.91 -16.82
C CYS A 480 -2.10 3.03 -15.99
N LEU A 481 -2.10 2.88 -14.67
CA LEU A 481 -1.50 3.85 -13.75
C LEU A 481 0.01 3.94 -13.94
N GLU A 482 0.71 2.80 -14.02
CA GLU A 482 2.17 2.73 -14.28
C GLU A 482 2.55 3.49 -15.55
N ARG A 483 1.81 3.23 -16.64
CA ARG A 483 2.02 3.90 -17.93
C ARG A 483 1.84 5.42 -17.84
N CYS A 484 0.82 5.89 -17.12
CA CYS A 484 0.60 7.33 -16.91
C CYS A 484 1.72 7.96 -16.09
N LEU A 485 2.20 7.27 -15.06
CA LEU A 485 3.28 7.76 -14.19
C LEU A 485 4.64 7.81 -14.90
N ASP A 486 4.83 7.03 -15.98
CA ASP A 486 6.02 7.14 -16.84
C ASP A 486 6.08 8.51 -17.55
N HIS A 487 4.92 9.09 -17.85
CA HIS A 487 4.83 10.40 -18.54
C HIS A 487 4.81 11.58 -17.56
N ALA A 488 4.09 11.44 -16.42
CA ALA A 488 3.97 12.54 -15.46
C ALA A 488 3.64 12.01 -14.06
N PRO A 489 4.31 12.50 -13.00
CA PRO A 489 4.08 12.05 -11.62
C PRO A 489 2.81 12.66 -11.00
N HIS A 490 1.70 12.64 -11.74
CA HIS A 490 0.43 13.26 -11.35
C HIS A 490 -0.74 12.30 -11.63
N CYS A 491 -1.78 12.39 -10.81
CA CYS A 491 -3.02 11.65 -11.05
C CYS A 491 -3.64 12.06 -12.39
N PRO A 492 -3.95 11.13 -13.29
CA PRO A 492 -4.56 11.47 -14.59
C PRO A 492 -5.87 12.27 -14.50
N LEU A 493 -6.68 12.02 -13.44
CA LEU A 493 -7.99 12.64 -13.26
C LEU A 493 -7.93 14.00 -12.55
N CYS A 494 -7.28 14.10 -11.39
CA CYS A 494 -7.31 15.32 -10.55
C CYS A 494 -6.00 16.10 -10.53
N LYS A 495 -4.97 15.64 -11.22
CA LYS A 495 -3.64 16.28 -11.34
C LYS A 495 -2.88 16.42 -10.02
N GLU A 496 -3.33 15.78 -8.94
CA GLU A 496 -2.62 15.74 -7.65
C GLU A 496 -1.28 15.01 -7.81
N LYS A 497 -0.23 15.50 -7.18
CA LYS A 497 1.13 14.92 -7.27
C LYS A 497 1.17 13.51 -6.66
N LEU A 498 1.76 12.56 -7.38
CA LEU A 498 1.97 11.18 -6.98
C LEU A 498 3.46 10.80 -6.96
N SER A 499 4.34 11.77 -6.72
CA SER A 499 5.80 11.58 -6.73
C SER A 499 6.27 10.52 -5.74
N GLU A 500 5.67 10.46 -4.56
CA GLU A 500 5.98 9.44 -3.54
C GLU A 500 5.59 8.03 -3.99
N LEU A 501 4.46 7.91 -4.68
CA LEU A 501 3.98 6.64 -5.23
C LEU A 501 4.87 6.17 -6.37
N LEU A 502 5.30 7.10 -7.24
CA LEU A 502 6.25 6.82 -8.33
C LEU A 502 7.62 6.39 -7.77
N ALA A 503 8.13 7.12 -6.77
CA ALA A 503 9.44 6.85 -6.16
C ALA A 503 9.50 5.49 -5.45
N SER A 504 8.42 5.11 -4.75
CA SER A 504 8.34 3.84 -4.02
C SER A 504 8.07 2.65 -4.93
N ARG A 505 7.41 2.87 -6.07
CA ARG A 505 6.93 1.81 -7.00
C ARG A 505 6.12 0.72 -6.28
N ASN A 506 5.63 1.00 -5.08
CA ASN A 506 4.92 0.04 -4.24
C ASN A 506 3.40 0.18 -4.45
N PHE A 507 2.92 -0.47 -5.49
CA PHE A 507 1.50 -0.48 -5.86
C PHE A 507 0.81 -1.69 -5.23
N HIS A 508 -0.12 -1.44 -4.33
CA HIS A 508 -0.92 -2.51 -3.71
C HIS A 508 -2.33 -2.51 -4.29
N ILE A 509 -2.80 -3.69 -4.64
CA ILE A 509 -4.15 -3.92 -5.16
C ILE A 509 -5.18 -3.51 -4.09
N THR A 510 -6.24 -2.84 -4.50
CA THR A 510 -7.37 -2.48 -3.65
C THR A 510 -8.23 -3.74 -3.44
N THR A 511 -7.94 -4.48 -2.37
CA THR A 511 -8.49 -5.81 -2.10
C THR A 511 -10.00 -5.86 -2.18
N LEU A 512 -10.69 -4.85 -1.63
CA LEU A 512 -12.15 -4.80 -1.66
C LEU A 512 -12.70 -4.66 -3.09
N ALA A 513 -12.09 -3.81 -3.91
CA ALA A 513 -12.52 -3.64 -5.31
C ALA A 513 -12.30 -4.92 -6.11
N GLU A 514 -11.16 -5.56 -5.94
CA GLU A 514 -10.81 -6.83 -6.57
C GLU A 514 -11.80 -7.93 -6.20
N GLU A 515 -12.13 -8.05 -4.90
CA GLU A 515 -13.07 -9.05 -4.38
C GLU A 515 -14.49 -8.84 -4.91
N LEU A 516 -14.95 -7.59 -4.98
CA LEU A 516 -16.26 -7.25 -5.53
C LEU A 516 -16.37 -7.59 -7.02
N ILE A 517 -15.33 -7.26 -7.79
CA ILE A 517 -15.22 -7.61 -9.22
C ILE A 517 -15.24 -9.14 -9.38
N PHE A 518 -14.46 -9.85 -8.58
CA PHE A 518 -14.37 -11.31 -8.63
C PHE A 518 -15.71 -11.98 -8.35
N ARG A 519 -16.48 -11.48 -7.37
CA ARG A 519 -17.77 -12.09 -6.97
C ARG A 519 -18.94 -11.74 -7.89
N TYR A 520 -19.00 -10.50 -8.38
CA TYR A 520 -20.19 -10.00 -9.07
C TYR A 520 -20.02 -9.83 -10.58
N LEU A 521 -18.75 -9.79 -11.05
CA LEU A 521 -18.40 -9.58 -12.46
C LEU A 521 -17.39 -10.65 -12.93
N SER A 522 -17.61 -11.90 -12.53
CA SER A 522 -16.70 -13.02 -12.79
C SER A 522 -16.53 -13.30 -14.28
N ASP A 523 -17.58 -13.19 -15.07
CA ASP A 523 -17.56 -13.46 -16.50
C ASP A 523 -16.78 -12.38 -17.25
N GLU A 524 -17.06 -11.12 -16.92
CA GLU A 524 -16.37 -9.96 -17.48
C GLU A 524 -14.89 -9.93 -17.05
N LEU A 525 -14.60 -10.36 -15.83
CA LEU A 525 -13.22 -10.51 -15.34
C LEU A 525 -12.48 -11.60 -16.11
N SER A 526 -13.14 -12.71 -16.38
CA SER A 526 -12.58 -13.82 -17.18
C SER A 526 -12.28 -13.38 -18.60
N ASP A 527 -13.18 -12.65 -19.23
CA ASP A 527 -12.98 -12.06 -20.56
C ASP A 527 -11.83 -11.04 -20.54
N ARG A 528 -11.78 -10.18 -19.52
CA ARG A 528 -10.73 -9.17 -19.35
C ARG A 528 -9.36 -9.84 -19.19
N LYS A 529 -9.29 -10.93 -18.45
CA LYS A 529 -8.06 -11.73 -18.24
C LYS A 529 -7.64 -12.41 -19.54
N ARG A 530 -8.59 -13.05 -20.26
CA ARG A 530 -8.31 -13.68 -21.54
C ARG A 530 -7.69 -12.69 -22.54
N ILE A 531 -8.29 -11.51 -22.69
CA ILE A 531 -7.78 -10.43 -23.56
C ILE A 531 -6.35 -10.03 -23.14
N TYR A 532 -6.11 -9.90 -21.84
CA TYR A 532 -4.78 -9.56 -21.31
C TYR A 532 -3.76 -10.66 -21.64
N ASP A 533 -4.12 -11.92 -21.46
CA ASP A 533 -3.25 -13.06 -21.76
C ASP A 533 -2.94 -13.17 -23.27
N GLU A 534 -3.94 -12.87 -24.13
CA GLU A 534 -3.77 -12.78 -25.60
C GLU A 534 -2.78 -11.65 -25.96
N GLU A 535 -2.96 -10.46 -25.40
CA GLU A 535 -2.05 -9.32 -25.59
C GLU A 535 -0.61 -9.66 -25.16
N MET A 536 -0.45 -10.35 -24.03
CA MET A 536 0.87 -10.78 -23.51
C MET A 536 1.49 -11.86 -24.43
N THR A 537 0.71 -12.76 -24.95
CA THR A 537 1.16 -13.81 -25.89
C THR A 537 1.66 -13.18 -27.19
N GLU A 538 0.93 -12.21 -27.76
CA GLU A 538 1.39 -11.43 -28.94
C GLU A 538 2.72 -10.75 -28.70
N LEU A 539 2.85 -10.09 -27.53
CA LEU A 539 4.07 -9.36 -27.15
C LEU A 539 5.26 -10.28 -26.88
N SER A 540 5.04 -11.58 -26.69
CA SER A 540 6.10 -12.56 -26.44
C SER A 540 6.73 -13.13 -27.71
N ASN A 541 6.22 -12.78 -28.90
CA ASN A 541 6.73 -13.29 -30.17
C ASN A 541 8.14 -12.70 -30.45
N LEU A 542 9.11 -13.58 -30.76
CA LEU A 542 10.50 -13.19 -30.97
C LEU A 542 10.90 -13.13 -32.46
N THR A 543 9.91 -13.18 -33.35
CA THR A 543 10.13 -13.03 -34.81
C THR A 543 9.18 -12.00 -35.45
N ARG A 544 8.02 -11.75 -34.83
CA ARG A 544 7.02 -10.77 -35.30
C ARG A 544 6.79 -9.73 -34.20
N ASP A 545 6.65 -8.48 -34.60
CA ASP A 545 6.45 -7.34 -33.69
C ASP A 545 7.47 -7.30 -32.53
N VAL A 546 8.69 -7.77 -32.80
CA VAL A 546 9.79 -7.76 -31.83
C VAL A 546 10.06 -6.31 -31.39
N PRO A 547 10.10 -6.03 -30.07
CA PRO A 547 10.38 -4.66 -29.60
C PRO A 547 11.80 -4.23 -29.97
N ILE A 548 11.95 -3.01 -30.51
CA ILE A 548 13.22 -2.47 -31.02
C ILE A 548 13.60 -1.21 -30.25
N PHE A 549 14.77 -1.24 -29.65
CA PHE A 549 15.42 -0.08 -29.02
C PHE A 549 16.37 0.57 -30.04
N VAL A 550 16.11 1.82 -30.41
CA VAL A 550 16.90 2.55 -31.41
C VAL A 550 17.94 3.38 -30.69
N CYS A 551 19.22 2.97 -30.77
CA CYS A 551 20.32 3.63 -30.05
C CYS A 551 21.66 3.45 -30.75
N ALA A 552 22.25 2.25 -30.67
CA ALA A 552 23.63 1.95 -31.08
C ALA A 552 23.71 0.59 -31.78
N VAL A 553 24.90 0.26 -32.30
CA VAL A 553 25.19 -1.11 -32.73
C VAL A 553 25.56 -1.94 -31.50
N ALA A 554 24.94 -3.09 -31.37
CA ALA A 554 25.32 -4.10 -30.37
C ALA A 554 25.83 -5.35 -31.09
N PHE A 555 26.64 -6.14 -30.40
CA PHE A 555 27.23 -7.37 -30.94
C PHE A 555 26.90 -8.57 -30.04
N PRO A 556 26.80 -9.78 -30.65
CA PRO A 556 26.60 -11.01 -29.87
C PRO A 556 27.67 -11.19 -28.79
N SER A 557 27.28 -11.70 -27.64
CA SER A 557 28.12 -12.01 -26.46
C SER A 557 28.75 -10.76 -25.77
N VAL A 558 28.41 -9.55 -26.25
CA VAL A 558 28.98 -8.29 -25.69
C VAL A 558 27.95 -7.64 -24.77
N SER A 559 28.41 -7.20 -23.61
CA SER A 559 27.62 -6.44 -22.64
C SER A 559 27.23 -5.07 -23.22
N CYS A 560 25.99 -4.66 -22.99
CA CYS A 560 25.42 -3.41 -23.49
C CYS A 560 24.55 -2.78 -22.40
N PRO A 561 25.13 -2.07 -21.42
CA PRO A 561 24.37 -1.37 -20.42
C PRO A 561 23.66 -0.15 -21.01
N LEU A 562 22.37 0.02 -20.69
CA LEU A 562 21.52 1.05 -21.26
C LEU A 562 20.88 1.89 -20.17
N HIS A 563 20.80 3.19 -20.35
CA HIS A 563 20.02 4.10 -19.52
C HIS A 563 18.70 4.43 -20.23
N VAL A 564 17.60 4.01 -19.66
CA VAL A 564 16.25 4.09 -20.25
C VAL A 564 15.47 5.20 -19.53
N CYS A 565 15.32 6.34 -20.21
CA CYS A 565 14.67 7.54 -19.67
C CYS A 565 13.28 7.78 -20.27
N GLU A 566 13.14 7.50 -21.58
CA GLU A 566 11.92 7.82 -22.33
C GLU A 566 10.74 6.92 -21.92
N PRO A 567 9.52 7.49 -21.77
CA PRO A 567 8.34 6.73 -21.34
C PRO A 567 8.02 5.50 -22.21
N CYS A 568 8.13 5.64 -23.53
CA CYS A 568 7.89 4.55 -24.48
C CYS A 568 8.92 3.42 -24.29
N CYS A 569 10.18 3.76 -24.06
CA CYS A 569 11.26 2.81 -23.82
C CYS A 569 11.10 2.12 -22.45
N ARG A 570 10.66 2.85 -21.44
CA ARG A 570 10.31 2.28 -20.11
C ARG A 570 9.21 1.22 -20.25
N LEU A 571 8.15 1.54 -21.01
CA LEU A 571 7.04 0.61 -21.30
C LEU A 571 7.55 -0.63 -22.03
N MET A 572 8.40 -0.44 -23.06
CA MET A 572 8.99 -1.53 -23.85
C MET A 572 9.77 -2.52 -22.95
N ILE A 573 10.70 -2.01 -22.13
CA ILE A 573 11.52 -2.83 -21.24
C ILE A 573 10.65 -3.57 -20.21
N ARG A 574 9.66 -2.88 -19.63
CA ARG A 574 8.72 -3.48 -18.67
C ARG A 574 7.97 -4.65 -19.31
N ARG A 575 7.47 -4.49 -20.54
CA ARG A 575 6.79 -5.55 -21.29
C ARG A 575 7.71 -6.76 -21.56
N CYS A 576 8.97 -6.52 -21.93
CA CYS A 576 9.96 -7.61 -22.12
C CYS A 576 10.14 -8.44 -20.83
N VAL A 577 10.13 -7.79 -19.67
CA VAL A 577 10.24 -8.46 -18.37
C VAL A 577 8.94 -9.19 -18.03
N GLU A 578 7.79 -8.55 -18.23
CA GLU A 578 6.45 -9.09 -17.90
C GLU A 578 6.08 -10.30 -18.75
N THR A 579 6.40 -10.28 -20.05
CA THR A 579 6.19 -11.42 -20.95
C THR A 579 7.12 -12.60 -20.64
N GLY A 580 8.17 -12.37 -19.85
CA GLY A 580 9.20 -13.37 -19.55
C GLY A 580 10.20 -13.59 -20.68
N THR A 581 10.04 -12.97 -21.84
CA THR A 581 10.98 -13.08 -22.97
C THR A 581 12.35 -12.50 -22.63
N LYS A 582 12.35 -11.38 -21.89
CA LYS A 582 13.54 -10.61 -21.50
C LYS A 582 14.42 -10.23 -22.71
N ARG A 583 13.83 -10.09 -23.91
CA ARG A 583 14.56 -9.86 -25.16
C ARG A 583 13.99 -8.67 -25.93
N PHE A 584 14.88 -7.94 -26.61
CA PHE A 584 14.55 -6.84 -27.51
C PHE A 584 15.69 -6.66 -28.52
N GLY A 585 15.37 -6.13 -29.70
CA GLY A 585 16.36 -5.82 -30.73
C GLY A 585 17.00 -4.46 -30.50
N MET A 586 18.31 -4.33 -30.75
CA MET A 586 19.04 -3.06 -30.74
C MET A 586 19.38 -2.66 -32.16
N CYS A 587 18.82 -1.55 -32.66
CA CYS A 587 19.04 -1.04 -34.00
C CYS A 587 19.63 0.38 -33.98
N LEU A 588 20.32 0.75 -35.07
CA LEU A 588 20.67 2.15 -35.33
C LEU A 588 19.53 2.89 -36.02
N SER A 589 19.47 4.19 -35.78
CA SER A 589 18.63 5.10 -36.60
C SER A 589 19.24 5.20 -38.00
N ALA A 590 18.39 5.08 -39.04
CA ALA A 590 18.76 5.21 -40.43
C ALA A 590 17.96 6.35 -41.09
N GLU A 591 18.64 7.27 -41.78
CA GLU A 591 18.07 8.53 -42.25
C GLU A 591 16.83 8.37 -43.15
N HIS A 592 16.77 7.35 -43.96
CA HIS A 592 15.67 7.13 -44.92
C HIS A 592 14.82 5.89 -44.60
N ALA A 593 15.41 4.91 -43.89
CA ALA A 593 14.76 3.63 -43.59
C ALA A 593 14.22 3.55 -42.13
N GLY A 594 14.37 4.61 -41.35
CA GLY A 594 13.92 4.64 -39.95
C GLY A 594 14.86 3.90 -39.02
N ILE A 595 15.12 2.60 -39.28
CA ILE A 595 16.02 1.75 -38.48
C ILE A 595 16.94 0.95 -39.42
N SER A 596 18.09 0.50 -38.87
CA SER A 596 19.08 -0.31 -39.62
C SER A 596 18.55 -1.68 -40.00
N GLU A 597 18.89 -2.14 -41.17
CA GLU A 597 18.48 -3.46 -41.71
C GLU A 597 19.04 -4.62 -40.91
N TYR A 598 20.28 -4.50 -40.39
CA TYR A 598 20.99 -5.54 -39.64
C TYR A 598 21.20 -5.07 -38.21
N SER A 599 21.01 -5.97 -37.26
CA SER A 599 20.92 -5.60 -35.85
C SER A 599 21.21 -6.80 -34.92
N CYS A 600 21.27 -6.55 -33.63
CA CYS A 600 21.53 -7.57 -32.62
C CYS A 600 20.37 -7.67 -31.62
N MET A 601 19.97 -8.89 -31.31
CA MET A 601 19.02 -9.22 -30.23
C MET A 601 19.76 -9.18 -28.89
N LEU A 602 19.21 -8.47 -27.93
CA LEU A 602 19.74 -8.36 -26.57
C LEU A 602 18.86 -9.10 -25.57
N GLU A 603 19.49 -9.70 -24.57
CA GLU A 603 18.81 -10.33 -23.43
C GLU A 603 19.05 -9.49 -22.18
N ILE A 604 17.97 -9.15 -21.49
CA ILE A 604 18.01 -8.39 -20.23
C ILE A 604 18.48 -9.32 -19.10
N LYS A 605 19.57 -8.94 -18.45
CA LYS A 605 20.12 -9.65 -17.27
C LYS A 605 19.63 -9.04 -15.96
N ASP A 606 19.57 -7.69 -15.87
CA ASP A 606 19.12 -6.97 -14.69
C ASP A 606 18.48 -5.63 -15.07
N VAL A 607 17.54 -5.15 -14.23
CA VAL A 607 16.92 -3.83 -14.38
C VAL A 607 16.89 -3.13 -13.02
N ARG A 608 17.58 -2.00 -12.92
CA ARG A 608 17.58 -1.16 -11.72
C ARG A 608 16.84 0.14 -12.01
N THR A 609 15.73 0.36 -11.31
CA THR A 609 14.86 1.52 -11.49
C THR A 609 15.16 2.60 -10.44
N PHE A 610 15.16 3.86 -10.87
CA PHE A 610 15.40 5.04 -10.04
C PHE A 610 14.08 5.73 -9.64
N PRO A 611 14.12 6.57 -8.59
CA PRO A 611 12.91 7.28 -8.10
C PRO A 611 12.23 8.20 -9.14
N ASP A 612 12.96 8.68 -10.15
CA ASP A 612 12.40 9.48 -11.26
C ASP A 612 11.70 8.62 -12.33
N GLY A 613 11.72 7.29 -12.15
CA GLY A 613 11.16 6.33 -13.09
C GLY A 613 12.11 5.89 -14.19
N SER A 614 13.29 6.48 -14.32
CA SER A 614 14.32 6.01 -15.25
C SER A 614 14.90 4.67 -14.76
N SER A 615 15.55 3.94 -15.65
CA SER A 615 16.18 2.66 -15.27
C SER A 615 17.49 2.43 -16.01
N VAL A 616 18.40 1.72 -15.36
CA VAL A 616 19.60 1.14 -15.98
C VAL A 616 19.28 -0.33 -16.24
N VAL A 617 19.45 -0.73 -17.49
CA VAL A 617 19.20 -2.09 -17.98
C VAL A 617 20.54 -2.71 -18.35
N ASP A 618 20.91 -3.74 -17.63
CA ASP A 618 22.10 -4.56 -17.98
C ASP A 618 21.64 -5.62 -18.99
N ALA A 619 22.13 -5.52 -20.23
CA ALA A 619 21.76 -6.41 -21.32
C ALA A 619 23.01 -6.96 -22.02
N VAL A 620 22.86 -8.10 -22.67
CA VAL A 620 23.95 -8.78 -23.41
C VAL A 620 23.42 -9.19 -24.79
N GLY A 621 24.19 -8.97 -25.83
CA GLY A 621 23.86 -9.43 -27.19
C GLY A 621 23.81 -10.97 -27.23
N ILE A 622 22.81 -11.52 -27.92
CA ILE A 622 22.67 -12.99 -28.02
C ILE A 622 22.71 -13.52 -29.45
N SER A 623 22.11 -12.81 -30.40
CA SER A 623 22.02 -13.27 -31.80
C SER A 623 21.86 -12.10 -32.75
N ARG A 624 22.22 -12.31 -33.98
CA ARG A 624 22.06 -11.32 -35.07
C ARG A 624 20.71 -11.53 -35.76
N PHE A 625 20.16 -10.46 -36.30
CA PHE A 625 18.94 -10.54 -37.11
C PHE A 625 18.94 -9.48 -38.22
N ARG A 626 18.11 -9.76 -39.22
CA ARG A 626 17.75 -8.86 -40.33
C ARG A 626 16.33 -8.37 -40.10
N VAL A 627 16.10 -7.08 -40.25
CA VAL A 627 14.77 -6.45 -40.23
C VAL A 627 14.07 -6.67 -41.56
N LEU A 628 12.90 -7.29 -41.56
CA LEU A 628 12.07 -7.52 -42.75
C LEU A 628 11.07 -6.38 -42.93
N SER A 629 10.45 -5.94 -41.85
CA SER A 629 9.55 -4.78 -41.82
C SER A 629 9.57 -4.18 -40.44
N HIS A 630 9.20 -2.91 -40.31
CA HIS A 630 9.09 -2.27 -39.01
C HIS A 630 7.88 -1.36 -38.92
N ARG A 631 7.40 -1.12 -37.69
CA ARG A 631 6.25 -0.26 -37.40
C ARG A 631 6.37 0.33 -35.99
N HIS A 632 5.43 1.20 -35.63
CA HIS A 632 5.36 1.78 -34.30
C HIS A 632 4.19 1.15 -33.52
N ARG A 633 4.47 0.75 -32.28
CA ARG A 633 3.44 0.25 -31.35
C ARG A 633 3.64 0.95 -30.00
N ASP A 634 2.61 1.62 -29.50
CA ASP A 634 2.60 2.30 -28.18
C ASP A 634 3.78 3.26 -27.95
N GLY A 635 4.26 3.90 -29.03
CA GLY A 635 5.31 4.92 -28.98
C GLY A 635 6.74 4.39 -29.12
N TYR A 636 6.95 3.08 -29.27
CA TYR A 636 8.27 2.49 -29.57
C TYR A 636 8.22 1.70 -30.88
N ASN A 637 9.40 1.41 -31.44
CA ASN A 637 9.51 0.64 -32.68
C ASN A 637 9.33 -0.85 -32.43
N THR A 638 8.66 -1.54 -33.37
CA THR A 638 8.62 -3.00 -33.45
C THR A 638 9.01 -3.43 -34.86
N ALA A 639 9.51 -4.67 -35.00
CA ALA A 639 9.95 -5.19 -36.28
C ALA A 639 9.62 -6.68 -36.44
N ASP A 640 9.34 -7.07 -37.66
CA ASP A 640 9.36 -8.47 -38.08
C ASP A 640 10.80 -8.78 -38.50
N ILE A 641 11.35 -9.87 -38.01
CA ILE A 641 12.79 -10.15 -38.13
C ILE A 641 13.07 -11.58 -38.62
N GLU A 642 14.25 -11.76 -39.17
CA GLU A 642 14.83 -13.03 -39.55
C GLU A 642 16.19 -13.18 -38.87
N TYR A 643 16.39 -14.25 -38.10
CA TYR A 643 17.68 -14.49 -37.44
C TYR A 643 18.77 -14.82 -38.43
N LEU A 644 19.99 -14.32 -38.22
CA LEU A 644 21.18 -14.58 -39.04
C LEU A 644 22.11 -15.55 -38.33
N GLU A 645 22.52 -16.56 -39.05
CA GLU A 645 23.49 -17.56 -38.59
C GLU A 645 24.70 -17.60 -39.53
N ASP A 646 25.85 -17.97 -39.01
CA ASP A 646 27.05 -18.19 -39.82
C ASP A 646 26.90 -19.50 -40.59
N GLY A 647 27.26 -19.46 -41.87
CA GLY A 647 27.32 -20.64 -42.74
C GLY A 647 28.42 -21.60 -42.22
N LYS A 648 28.05 -22.88 -42.04
CA LYS A 648 29.00 -23.90 -41.61
C LYS A 648 29.82 -24.37 -42.79
N VAL A 649 31.10 -24.58 -42.57
CA VAL A 649 32.04 -25.20 -43.52
C VAL A 649 32.60 -26.48 -42.97
N GLU A 650 33.04 -27.39 -43.83
CA GLU A 650 33.50 -28.74 -43.48
C GLU A 650 34.84 -29.08 -44.22
N GLY A 651 35.48 -30.15 -43.82
CA GLY A 651 36.67 -30.67 -44.48
C GLY A 651 37.87 -29.67 -44.47
N ALA A 652 38.55 -29.52 -45.61
CA ALA A 652 39.71 -28.65 -45.76
C ALA A 652 39.40 -27.19 -45.43
N GLU A 653 38.21 -26.71 -45.74
CA GLU A 653 37.77 -25.33 -45.44
C GLU A 653 37.64 -25.11 -43.91
N TYR A 654 37.22 -26.12 -43.18
CA TYR A 654 37.13 -26.08 -41.72
C TYR A 654 38.52 -26.04 -41.08
N GLU A 655 39.51 -26.79 -41.62
CA GLU A 655 40.88 -26.74 -41.16
C GLU A 655 41.53 -25.37 -41.36
N GLU A 656 41.30 -24.76 -42.53
CA GLU A 656 41.71 -23.38 -42.84
C GLU A 656 41.06 -22.37 -41.90
N LEU A 657 39.77 -22.54 -41.65
CA LEU A 657 39.00 -21.67 -40.74
C LEU A 657 39.54 -21.76 -39.32
N THR A 658 39.86 -22.97 -38.82
CA THR A 658 40.41 -23.19 -37.47
C THR A 658 41.79 -22.55 -37.35
N ALA A 659 42.67 -22.74 -38.35
CA ALA A 659 43.98 -22.09 -38.38
C ALA A 659 43.88 -20.56 -38.41
N LEU A 660 42.94 -20.03 -39.19
CA LEU A 660 42.65 -18.58 -39.24
C LEU A 660 42.14 -18.07 -37.91
N HIS A 661 41.19 -18.78 -37.30
CA HIS A 661 40.58 -18.48 -36.01
C HIS A 661 41.67 -18.33 -34.92
N ASP A 662 42.59 -19.32 -34.85
CA ASP A 662 43.68 -19.31 -33.87
C ASP A 662 44.65 -18.15 -34.10
N SER A 663 45.03 -17.93 -35.36
CA SER A 663 45.92 -16.84 -35.77
C SER A 663 45.34 -15.46 -35.40
N VAL A 664 44.06 -15.22 -35.70
CA VAL A 664 43.41 -13.93 -35.43
C VAL A 664 43.18 -13.72 -33.94
N TYR A 665 42.87 -14.80 -33.21
CA TYR A 665 42.73 -14.74 -31.73
C TYR A 665 44.07 -14.27 -31.13
N GLN A 666 45.20 -14.91 -31.50
CA GLN A 666 46.52 -14.52 -31.01
C GLN A 666 46.86 -13.06 -31.36
N GLN A 667 46.51 -12.61 -32.57
CA GLN A 667 46.69 -11.23 -33.01
C GLN A 667 45.87 -10.25 -32.13
N SER A 668 44.61 -10.61 -31.79
CA SER A 668 43.74 -9.80 -30.91
C SER A 668 44.30 -9.70 -29.51
N VAL A 669 44.75 -10.82 -28.94
CA VAL A 669 45.40 -10.86 -27.61
C VAL A 669 46.64 -9.98 -27.60
N SER A 670 47.54 -10.12 -28.62
CA SER A 670 48.77 -9.34 -28.74
C SER A 670 48.51 -7.86 -28.89
N TRP A 671 47.48 -7.49 -29.69
CA TRP A 671 47.06 -6.10 -29.84
C TRP A 671 46.57 -5.54 -28.51
N PHE A 672 45.65 -6.24 -27.82
CA PHE A 672 45.14 -5.79 -26.52
C PHE A 672 46.26 -5.65 -25.48
N ALA A 673 47.20 -6.60 -25.45
CA ALA A 673 48.34 -6.57 -24.55
C ALA A 673 49.24 -5.33 -24.82
N SER A 674 49.36 -4.86 -26.07
CA SER A 674 50.15 -3.71 -26.46
C SER A 674 49.54 -2.35 -26.09
N LEU A 675 48.29 -2.31 -25.65
CA LEU A 675 47.59 -1.07 -25.23
C LEU A 675 48.18 -0.56 -23.90
N GLN A 676 48.12 0.75 -23.71
CA GLN A 676 48.50 1.39 -22.43
C GLN A 676 47.53 0.95 -21.31
N ASP A 677 48.01 0.84 -20.10
CA ASP A 677 47.22 0.27 -18.99
C ASP A 677 45.92 1.02 -18.70
N HIS A 678 45.96 2.36 -18.75
CA HIS A 678 44.69 3.15 -18.59
C HIS A 678 43.65 2.84 -19.66
N MET A 679 44.06 2.56 -20.90
CA MET A 679 43.18 2.16 -22.00
C MET A 679 42.60 0.76 -21.76
N LYS A 680 43.44 -0.18 -21.28
CA LYS A 680 43.00 -1.52 -20.88
C LYS A 680 41.92 -1.44 -19.79
N GLU A 681 42.17 -0.63 -18.76
CA GLU A 681 41.22 -0.43 -17.64
C GLU A 681 39.87 0.12 -18.13
N GLN A 682 39.90 1.11 -19.01
CA GLN A 682 38.69 1.69 -19.60
C GLN A 682 37.90 0.65 -20.44
N ILE A 683 38.62 -0.12 -21.26
CA ILE A 683 38.00 -1.19 -22.08
C ILE A 683 37.41 -2.26 -21.18
N LEU A 684 38.15 -2.74 -20.19
CA LEU A 684 37.69 -3.77 -19.27
C LEU A 684 36.50 -3.32 -18.41
N SER A 685 36.49 -2.06 -17.99
CA SER A 685 35.38 -1.50 -17.20
C SER A 685 34.08 -1.39 -18.01
N HIS A 686 34.20 -1.20 -19.34
CA HIS A 686 33.02 -1.01 -20.22
C HIS A 686 32.56 -2.30 -20.88
N PHE A 687 33.46 -3.08 -21.44
CA PHE A 687 33.17 -4.28 -22.22
C PHE A 687 33.37 -5.61 -21.46
N GLY A 688 33.97 -5.55 -20.28
CA GLY A 688 34.35 -6.73 -19.52
C GLY A 688 35.63 -7.41 -20.06
N LEU A 689 35.92 -8.57 -19.51
CA LEU A 689 37.06 -9.38 -19.91
C LEU A 689 36.88 -9.94 -21.33
N MET A 690 37.99 -9.99 -22.09
CA MET A 690 37.99 -10.66 -23.38
C MET A 690 37.66 -12.14 -23.21
N PRO A 691 36.66 -12.67 -23.93
CA PRO A 691 36.33 -14.09 -23.84
C PRO A 691 37.49 -14.98 -24.30
N ASP A 692 37.61 -16.16 -23.70
CA ASP A 692 38.61 -17.16 -24.05
C ASP A 692 38.33 -17.71 -25.47
N ARG A 693 39.40 -18.27 -26.07
CA ARG A 693 39.30 -18.93 -27.37
C ARG A 693 38.41 -20.18 -27.28
N GLU A 694 37.35 -20.19 -28.06
CA GLU A 694 36.52 -21.38 -28.22
C GLU A 694 37.30 -22.48 -28.97
N PRO A 695 37.30 -23.73 -28.51
CA PRO A 695 37.96 -24.84 -29.20
C PRO A 695 37.41 -25.08 -30.60
N GLU A 696 36.09 -24.91 -30.77
CA GLU A 696 35.42 -25.08 -32.05
C GLU A 696 34.87 -23.73 -32.53
N PRO A 697 35.41 -23.13 -33.58
CA PRO A 697 34.99 -21.78 -34.05
C PRO A 697 33.55 -21.73 -34.52
N GLN A 698 32.92 -22.83 -34.90
CA GLN A 698 31.55 -22.92 -35.41
C GLN A 698 30.54 -23.47 -34.36
N SER A 699 30.93 -23.55 -33.07
CA SER A 699 30.05 -24.01 -31.99
C SER A 699 28.89 -23.09 -31.74
N ASN A 700 29.08 -21.77 -31.93
CA ASN A 700 28.06 -20.74 -31.79
C ASN A 700 27.55 -20.33 -33.19
N LEU A 701 26.23 -20.24 -33.36
CA LEU A 701 25.57 -19.86 -34.62
C LEU A 701 25.95 -18.44 -35.10
N SER A 702 26.34 -17.57 -34.17
CA SER A 702 26.83 -16.20 -34.49
C SER A 702 28.35 -16.11 -34.56
N GLY A 703 29.08 -17.23 -34.32
CA GLY A 703 30.53 -17.29 -34.30
C GLY A 703 31.14 -16.98 -32.91
N PRO A 704 32.47 -17.04 -32.78
CA PRO A 704 33.14 -16.95 -31.49
C PRO A 704 32.95 -15.63 -30.75
N ALA A 705 32.72 -15.71 -29.46
CA ALA A 705 32.45 -14.54 -28.59
C ALA A 705 33.59 -13.53 -28.55
N TRP A 706 34.86 -14.02 -28.53
CA TRP A 706 36.03 -13.15 -28.53
C TRP A 706 36.12 -12.26 -29.80
N SER A 707 35.61 -12.80 -30.94
CA SER A 707 35.61 -12.05 -32.22
C SER A 707 34.70 -10.83 -32.15
N TRP A 708 33.55 -10.99 -31.53
CA TRP A 708 32.55 -9.91 -31.33
C TRP A 708 33.08 -8.92 -30.29
N TRP A 709 33.70 -9.39 -29.20
CA TRP A 709 34.32 -8.53 -28.21
C TRP A 709 35.40 -7.68 -28.85
N THR A 710 36.29 -8.28 -29.68
CA THR A 710 37.32 -7.55 -30.43
C THR A 710 36.68 -6.44 -31.30
N LEU A 711 35.64 -6.77 -32.07
CA LEU A 711 34.92 -5.82 -32.92
C LEU A 711 34.24 -4.69 -32.14
N ALA A 712 33.76 -4.99 -30.97
CA ALA A 712 33.10 -3.99 -30.09
C ALA A 712 34.13 -2.99 -29.55
N VAL A 713 35.36 -3.46 -29.27
CA VAL A 713 36.47 -2.63 -28.75
C VAL A 713 37.15 -1.83 -29.87
N LEU A 714 37.16 -2.34 -31.11
CA LEU A 714 37.84 -1.67 -32.24
C LEU A 714 37.06 -0.38 -32.63
N PRO A 715 37.80 0.72 -32.94
CA PRO A 715 37.17 2.00 -33.34
C PRO A 715 36.65 1.97 -34.76
N LEU A 716 35.50 1.32 -34.95
CA LEU A 716 34.86 1.15 -36.25
C LEU A 716 33.71 2.15 -36.44
N GLU A 717 33.60 2.71 -37.61
CA GLU A 717 32.44 3.52 -38.00
C GLU A 717 31.17 2.67 -38.03
N ARG A 718 30.03 3.32 -37.83
CA ARG A 718 28.70 2.69 -37.79
C ARG A 718 28.40 1.86 -39.06
N LYS A 719 28.79 2.38 -40.26
CA LYS A 719 28.64 1.65 -41.52
C LYS A 719 29.45 0.35 -41.54
N ALA A 720 30.72 0.40 -41.11
CA ALA A 720 31.59 -0.76 -41.01
C ALA A 720 31.05 -1.79 -39.98
N GLN A 721 30.58 -1.30 -38.84
CA GLN A 721 29.94 -2.17 -37.79
C GLN A 721 28.71 -2.91 -38.36
N LEU A 722 27.81 -2.21 -39.11
CA LEU A 722 26.65 -2.82 -39.72
C LEU A 722 27.03 -3.81 -40.84
N ALA A 723 28.02 -3.47 -41.66
CA ALA A 723 28.53 -4.36 -42.73
C ALA A 723 29.10 -5.67 -42.13
N ILE A 724 29.85 -5.58 -41.03
CA ILE A 724 30.40 -6.76 -40.35
C ILE A 724 29.27 -7.57 -39.68
N LEU A 725 28.28 -6.90 -39.09
CA LEU A 725 27.14 -7.55 -38.45
C LEU A 725 26.31 -8.36 -39.49
N SER A 726 26.23 -7.91 -40.74
CA SER A 726 25.53 -8.58 -41.84
C SER A 726 26.26 -9.80 -42.41
N MET A 727 27.58 -9.96 -42.15
CA MET A 727 28.37 -11.07 -42.67
C MET A 727 27.90 -12.43 -42.12
N ILE A 728 27.60 -13.36 -43.02
CA ILE A 728 27.23 -14.74 -42.68
C ILE A 728 28.37 -15.74 -42.84
N SER A 729 29.56 -15.24 -43.21
CA SER A 729 30.78 -16.06 -43.32
C SER A 729 31.72 -15.69 -42.19
N LEU A 730 31.97 -16.63 -41.27
CA LEU A 730 32.91 -16.48 -40.17
C LEU A 730 34.34 -16.21 -40.72
N LYS A 731 34.73 -16.92 -41.81
CA LYS A 731 36.04 -16.74 -42.45
C LYS A 731 36.24 -15.29 -42.92
N GLU A 732 35.25 -14.70 -43.59
CA GLU A 732 35.33 -13.31 -44.08
C GLU A 732 35.40 -12.33 -42.89
N ARG A 733 34.61 -12.57 -41.85
CA ARG A 733 34.63 -11.74 -40.64
C ARG A 733 35.97 -11.77 -39.92
N LEU A 734 36.60 -12.97 -39.79
CA LEU A 734 37.93 -13.12 -39.19
C LEU A 734 38.99 -12.43 -40.05
N LEU A 735 38.91 -12.52 -41.38
CA LEU A 735 39.84 -11.82 -42.28
C LEU A 735 39.69 -10.29 -42.15
N ALA A 736 38.48 -9.79 -42.01
CA ALA A 736 38.22 -8.36 -41.75
C ALA A 736 38.89 -7.93 -40.41
N ILE A 737 38.67 -8.68 -39.32
CA ILE A 737 39.31 -8.42 -38.02
C ILE A 737 40.83 -8.38 -38.16
N ARG A 738 41.42 -9.36 -38.82
CA ARG A 738 42.85 -9.48 -39.07
C ARG A 738 43.42 -8.23 -39.74
N ARG A 739 42.77 -7.77 -40.80
CA ARG A 739 43.17 -6.57 -41.55
C ARG A 739 43.06 -5.30 -40.73
N ILE A 740 41.93 -5.11 -40.02
CA ILE A 740 41.67 -3.96 -39.14
C ILE A 740 42.76 -3.89 -38.05
N LEU A 741 43.00 -5.00 -37.37
CA LEU A 741 44.04 -5.09 -36.32
C LEU A 741 45.44 -4.73 -36.86
N ALA A 742 45.81 -5.21 -38.06
CA ALA A 742 47.10 -4.89 -38.70
C ALA A 742 47.23 -3.39 -38.98
N ILE A 743 46.18 -2.73 -39.45
CA ILE A 743 46.16 -1.28 -39.75
C ILE A 743 46.32 -0.48 -38.44
N ILE A 744 45.50 -0.81 -37.42
CA ILE A 744 45.51 -0.10 -36.13
C ILE A 744 46.86 -0.27 -35.43
N THR A 745 47.41 -1.49 -35.40
CA THR A 745 48.73 -1.77 -34.79
C THR A 745 49.83 -0.96 -35.47
N ARG A 746 49.80 -0.91 -36.81
CA ARG A 746 50.80 -0.11 -37.58
C ARG A 746 50.71 1.38 -37.24
N LYS A 747 49.48 1.95 -37.20
CA LYS A 747 49.27 3.37 -36.84
C LYS A 747 49.72 3.68 -35.40
N MET A 748 49.41 2.78 -34.47
CA MET A 748 49.85 2.93 -33.07
C MET A 748 51.37 2.95 -32.97
N ASN A 749 52.04 2.02 -33.63
CA ASN A 749 53.50 1.94 -33.64
C ASN A 749 54.13 3.21 -34.25
N SER A 750 53.64 3.67 -35.40
CA SER A 750 54.11 4.92 -36.05
C SER A 750 53.95 6.15 -35.15
N ARG A 751 52.83 6.24 -34.40
CA ARG A 751 52.64 7.35 -33.45
C ARG A 751 53.59 7.26 -32.27
N GLN A 752 53.83 6.06 -31.77
CA GLN A 752 54.78 5.83 -30.65
C GLN A 752 56.19 6.25 -31.07
N GLU A 753 56.61 5.91 -32.29
CA GLU A 753 57.87 6.31 -32.87
C GLU A 753 58.01 7.83 -32.99
N LEU A 754 56.91 8.52 -33.41
CA LEU A 754 56.88 9.98 -33.52
C LEU A 754 56.99 10.67 -32.15
N VAL A 755 56.31 10.14 -31.12
CA VAL A 755 56.37 10.64 -29.74
C VAL A 755 57.79 10.45 -29.20
N ASN A 756 58.36 9.23 -29.33
CA ASN A 756 59.69 8.90 -28.86
C ASN A 756 60.76 9.75 -29.57
N SER A 757 60.56 10.08 -30.87
CA SER A 757 61.49 10.96 -31.62
C SER A 757 61.39 12.42 -31.17
N ARG A 758 60.23 12.91 -30.81
CA ARG A 758 60.02 14.26 -30.25
C ARG A 758 60.67 14.39 -28.87
N GLU A 759 60.51 13.38 -28.03
CA GLU A 759 61.13 13.35 -26.68
C GLU A 759 62.64 13.29 -26.75
N ARG A 760 63.20 12.65 -27.78
CA ARG A 760 64.69 12.62 -28.00
C ARG A 760 65.24 13.95 -28.55
N ASN A 761 64.35 14.76 -29.19
CA ASN A 761 64.78 16.05 -29.78
C ASN A 761 64.50 17.26 -28.84
N ASN A 762 63.87 17.05 -27.69
CA ASN A 762 63.75 18.00 -26.62
C ASN A 762 64.71 17.70 -25.49
#